data_bb71917d0c5f74cd7aa240db6ce83a67
#
_entry.id   bb71917d0c5f74cd7aa240db6ce83a67
#
_cell.length_a   1.000
_cell.length_b   1.000
_cell.length_c   1.000
_cell.angle_alpha   90.00
_cell.angle_beta   90.00
_cell.angle_gamma   90.00
#
_symmetry.space_group_name_H-M   'P 1'
#
loop_
_entity.id
_entity.type
_entity.pdbx_description
1 polymer ?
#
loop_
_entity_poly.entity_id
_entity_poly.type
_entity_poly.pdbx_seq_one_letter_code
_entity_poly.pdbx_strand_id
1 'polypeptide(L)'
;MRRLRSLFAAGIFTAGLSTASAPAQAPSSALPVREIAFARDGRLAASMEGDIWIRDSGGSTWTQLTRGAMWDRQPAWSPDGATIVFVSDREGQDDLFRIRVAAPDSIVRVTTNSAPDLEPTVGADGTIWFVRGRMNDARLWRRAPNGDEARVTKFLLPERAPTLNPAGDRIAYIQRTETGARIRVRAASGVESDSVVTAERDPETLAWSPDGERIAFTSHGVRDAVYVTPRNGRYVNYIGAGAGEIAWSPDGRTILVAERDDDDSGYNGDPDRAGDRRASEDIASRNRLLTMAAPIVPDSAPTAVGVTATTNRATRNADAFDRFGQRIARVYFAAPAQAAKSAAWRDIVARLRTRAVSAPNDSALDDVMQTAISQRPTLREPAEGRAAVSSANPVATAAGVEMLQRGGNVVDAAVAVSFALGVVEPDASGIGGYGEMLVQMKGMERPALIEFMARVPEEATLGNAALMQNGRYPEDGPVLVMVPGTVAGMHTAWKRYGGGKLKWSDLLVPAIKAARDGYVVTDGLATTLWLERDRFAKYESSRALFFRDGKPLIAGDTIRNADLARTLDTIASRGADGFYRGDVADRYASDLRGKGNAMRATDLARYFAADRVPVSTTYRGYTIFGSAPPASGGVTLAAQLNNLEQVATVAPYTSDAATLHAMISAWQLVPSSRNRIADPGLWPVDISPFVSKDTARARWKCFDAAHAVSSRMFRGDTLTCGTPAAPATPVSGTARNGDDDVRSAQGSVSVTEPCNVQDHAQAAVCRAQGTTAFVVADGDGNAVAVTQTLGTWGGNFYVSPGLGFLSNDKLLSYGTNPSNYGARLPYARHGSSISPTIVFRGTGIERKPVLAVGAAGNAWINAAVFQTLVGVLDFGLSPQRALELPRFLPSQRGGFAAAESPAPREFVIDIENGVAPGVMQQLRTMGHTLNVISLKGELRMGYGAAIAIGAGSVTAGADPRRAGTAGAVPK
;
A
#
# COMPACT_ATOMS: atom_id res chain seq x y z
N MET A 1 51.31 31.88 -21.66
CA MET A 1 52.73 32.24 -21.44
C MET A 1 53.19 31.74 -20.09
N ARG A 2 54.23 30.94 -20.13
CA ARG A 2 55.33 30.72 -19.17
C ARG A 2 54.95 30.40 -17.69
N ARG A 3 55.16 29.13 -17.24
CA ARG A 3 56.46 28.47 -16.73
C ARG A 3 56.85 29.06 -15.40
N LEU A 4 57.13 28.27 -14.36
CA LEU A 4 58.27 27.36 -14.09
C LEU A 4 58.03 26.62 -12.78
N ARG A 5 58.18 25.29 -12.68
CA ARG A 5 59.33 24.45 -12.27
C ARG A 5 59.84 24.66 -10.81
N SER A 6 59.67 23.73 -9.99
CA SER A 6 60.50 22.61 -9.50
C SER A 6 61.56 22.99 -8.45
N LEU A 7 61.61 22.22 -7.33
CA LEU A 7 62.90 21.72 -6.83
C LEU A 7 62.70 20.53 -5.82
N PHE A 8 63.48 19.53 -6.04
CA PHE A 8 63.72 18.33 -5.27
C PHE A 8 64.45 18.64 -3.94
N ALA A 9 64.20 17.86 -2.88
CA ALA A 9 65.25 17.50 -1.93
C ALA A 9 64.91 16.13 -1.32
N ALA A 10 65.83 15.20 -1.45
CA ALA A 10 65.87 13.86 -0.89
C ALA A 10 66.28 13.90 0.60
N GLY A 11 65.75 12.99 1.39
CA GLY A 11 66.16 12.77 2.78
C GLY A 11 65.73 11.45 3.34
N ILE A 12 66.60 10.45 3.22
CA ILE A 12 66.97 9.37 4.17
C ILE A 12 65.85 8.52 4.81
N PHE A 13 65.86 7.26 4.40
CA PHE A 13 65.23 6.11 5.04
C PHE A 13 65.80 5.85 6.45
N THR A 14 64.91 5.75 7.44
CA THR A 14 65.13 4.95 8.63
C THR A 14 63.95 3.99 8.79
N ALA A 15 64.30 2.71 8.74
CA ALA A 15 63.37 1.61 8.99
C ALA A 15 63.01 1.60 10.48
N GLY A 16 61.76 2.03 10.75
CA GLY A 16 61.10 1.81 12.05
C GLY A 16 60.16 0.60 11.93
N LEU A 17 60.45 -0.45 12.69
CA LEU A 17 59.53 -1.54 12.94
C LEU A 17 58.23 -0.97 13.53
N SER A 18 57.17 -0.86 12.74
CA SER A 18 55.84 -0.59 13.26
C SER A 18 55.22 -1.91 13.71
N THR A 19 55.12 -2.06 15.02
CA THR A 19 54.23 -3.02 15.66
C THR A 19 52.84 -2.73 15.14
N ALA A 20 52.22 -3.71 14.48
CA ALA A 20 50.81 -3.62 14.09
C ALA A 20 49.96 -3.50 15.36
N SER A 21 49.48 -2.29 15.65
CA SER A 21 48.40 -2.08 16.63
C SER A 21 47.17 -2.76 16.09
N ALA A 22 46.58 -3.65 16.91
CA ALA A 22 45.24 -4.18 16.66
C ALA A 22 44.28 -3.03 16.39
N PRO A 23 43.34 -3.20 15.47
CA PRO A 23 42.35 -2.14 15.18
C PRO A 23 41.63 -1.80 16.46
N ALA A 24 41.58 -0.51 16.78
CA ALA A 24 40.83 0.01 17.92
C ALA A 24 39.39 -0.44 17.82
N GLN A 25 38.89 -1.07 18.89
CA GLN A 25 37.48 -1.41 19.02
C GLN A 25 36.69 -0.13 18.85
N ALA A 26 35.78 -0.14 17.87
CA ALA A 26 34.83 0.95 17.71
C ALA A 26 33.96 1.09 18.96
N PRO A 27 33.55 2.30 19.32
CA PRO A 27 32.68 2.52 20.47
C PRO A 27 31.41 1.67 20.32
N SER A 28 31.00 1.03 21.43
CA SER A 28 29.78 0.22 21.50
C SER A 28 28.56 1.07 21.14
N SER A 29 27.91 0.76 20.02
CA SER A 29 26.58 1.31 19.71
C SER A 29 25.54 0.53 20.52
N ALA A 30 24.51 1.23 21.03
CA ALA A 30 23.36 0.55 21.61
C ALA A 30 22.63 -0.23 20.50
N LEU A 31 22.45 -1.54 20.70
CA LEU A 31 21.73 -2.38 19.73
C LEU A 31 20.23 -2.39 20.05
N PRO A 32 19.36 -2.34 19.04
CA PRO A 32 17.93 -2.45 19.25
C PRO A 32 17.56 -3.86 19.74
N VAL A 33 16.87 -3.94 20.88
CA VAL A 33 16.36 -5.19 21.43
C VAL A 33 14.91 -5.34 21.00
N ARG A 34 14.55 -6.52 20.53
CA ARG A 34 13.16 -6.77 20.08
C ARG A 34 12.44 -7.78 20.98
N GLU A 35 12.48 -9.05 20.64
CA GLU A 35 11.81 -10.07 21.43
C GLU A 35 12.72 -10.53 22.59
N ILE A 36 12.14 -10.72 23.77
CA ILE A 36 12.88 -11.05 25.00
C ILE A 36 12.27 -12.25 25.72
N ALA A 37 13.12 -13.07 26.34
CA ALA A 37 12.70 -14.19 27.16
C ALA A 37 13.66 -14.42 28.32
N PHE A 38 13.12 -14.57 29.56
CA PHE A 38 13.91 -14.98 30.71
C PHE A 38 14.00 -16.52 30.82
N ALA A 39 15.20 -17.00 31.14
CA ALA A 39 15.37 -18.32 31.72
C ALA A 39 15.03 -18.28 33.22
N ARG A 40 14.71 -19.43 33.81
CA ARG A 40 14.41 -19.54 35.25
C ARG A 40 15.57 -19.15 36.17
N ASP A 41 16.79 -19.28 35.69
CA ASP A 41 18.02 -18.90 36.39
C ASP A 41 18.37 -17.42 36.26
N GLY A 42 17.54 -16.63 35.57
CA GLY A 42 17.70 -15.19 35.41
C GLY A 42 18.52 -14.77 34.19
N ARG A 43 19.02 -15.71 33.41
CA ARG A 43 19.58 -15.37 32.08
C ARG A 43 18.51 -14.80 31.17
N LEU A 44 18.90 -13.88 30.32
CA LEU A 44 18.00 -13.25 29.36
C LEU A 44 18.43 -13.59 27.93
N ALA A 45 17.50 -14.02 27.10
CA ALA A 45 17.66 -14.11 25.66
C ALA A 45 16.92 -12.95 24.99
N ALA A 46 17.47 -12.45 23.88
CA ALA A 46 16.84 -11.42 23.08
C ALA A 46 17.15 -11.62 21.60
N SER A 47 16.26 -11.13 20.74
CA SER A 47 16.52 -10.95 19.33
C SER A 47 17.10 -9.56 19.10
N MET A 48 18.30 -9.49 18.56
CA MET A 48 18.97 -8.24 18.18
C MET A 48 19.64 -8.41 16.83
N GLU A 49 19.39 -7.48 15.92
CA GLU A 49 19.95 -7.49 14.55
C GLU A 49 19.76 -8.81 13.76
N GLY A 50 18.65 -9.50 14.04
CA GLY A 50 18.30 -10.75 13.36
C GLY A 50 19.01 -12.00 13.90
N ASP A 51 19.67 -11.91 15.03
CA ASP A 51 20.31 -13.02 15.72
C ASP A 51 19.82 -13.14 17.17
N ILE A 52 19.94 -14.33 17.75
CA ILE A 52 19.67 -14.57 19.17
C ILE A 52 20.91 -14.23 19.98
N TRP A 53 20.73 -13.42 21.00
CA TRP A 53 21.73 -13.01 21.96
C TRP A 53 21.32 -13.44 23.36
N ILE A 54 22.28 -13.72 24.22
CA ILE A 54 22.05 -14.07 25.60
C ILE A 54 22.85 -13.17 26.54
N ARG A 55 22.34 -12.95 27.72
CA ARG A 55 22.99 -12.22 28.80
C ARG A 55 22.84 -13.02 30.09
N ASP A 56 23.92 -13.16 30.81
CA ASP A 56 23.94 -13.85 32.11
C ASP A 56 23.11 -13.08 33.16
N SER A 57 22.64 -13.79 34.17
CA SER A 57 21.90 -13.22 35.29
C SER A 57 22.73 -12.17 36.02
N GLY A 58 22.19 -10.95 36.12
CA GLY A 58 22.89 -9.80 36.71
C GLY A 58 24.04 -9.23 35.89
N GLY A 59 24.36 -9.85 34.74
CA GLY A 59 25.39 -9.33 33.82
C GLY A 59 24.92 -8.12 33.00
N SER A 60 25.87 -7.36 32.48
CA SER A 60 25.60 -6.23 31.56
C SER A 60 26.00 -6.54 30.11
N THR A 61 26.76 -7.60 29.88
CA THR A 61 27.32 -7.97 28.57
C THR A 61 26.45 -9.00 27.88
N TRP A 62 26.17 -8.74 26.60
CA TRP A 62 25.45 -9.66 25.74
C TRP A 62 26.41 -10.50 24.89
N THR A 63 26.12 -11.78 24.77
CA THR A 63 26.86 -12.72 23.93
C THR A 63 25.99 -13.17 22.78
N GLN A 64 26.47 -13.05 21.57
CA GLN A 64 25.77 -13.51 20.36
C GLN A 64 25.78 -15.03 20.30
N LEU A 65 24.60 -15.63 20.25
CA LEU A 65 24.44 -17.09 20.23
C LEU A 65 24.27 -17.64 18.80
N THR A 66 23.50 -16.95 17.96
CA THR A 66 23.37 -17.30 16.53
C THR A 66 24.03 -16.26 15.65
N ARG A 67 24.37 -16.64 14.40
CA ARG A 67 25.04 -15.78 13.45
C ARG A 67 24.64 -16.12 12.03
N GLY A 68 24.76 -15.15 11.15
CA GLY A 68 24.59 -15.33 9.72
C GLY A 68 23.51 -14.48 9.10
N ALA A 69 23.19 -14.80 7.85
CA ALA A 69 22.23 -14.05 7.04
C ALA A 69 20.75 -14.43 7.29
N MET A 70 20.51 -15.34 8.24
CA MET A 70 19.15 -15.78 8.60
C MET A 70 18.54 -14.81 9.60
N TRP A 71 17.24 -14.90 9.70
CA TRP A 71 16.50 -14.12 10.65
C TRP A 71 16.09 -14.99 11.84
N ASP A 72 16.83 -14.93 12.92
CA ASP A 72 16.60 -15.66 14.15
C ASP A 72 15.91 -14.74 15.17
N ARG A 73 14.75 -15.13 15.69
CA ARG A 73 13.88 -14.29 16.51
C ARG A 73 12.96 -15.09 17.42
N GLN A 74 12.22 -14.41 18.29
CA GLN A 74 11.24 -14.98 19.22
C GLN A 74 11.85 -16.14 20.05
N PRO A 75 12.92 -15.88 20.82
CA PRO A 75 13.54 -16.92 21.63
C PRO A 75 12.64 -17.38 22.76
N ALA A 76 12.60 -18.70 23.01
CA ALA A 76 11.92 -19.33 24.14
C ALA A 76 12.86 -20.30 24.82
N TRP A 77 13.13 -20.10 26.10
CA TRP A 77 13.99 -20.99 26.89
C TRP A 77 13.31 -22.32 27.19
N SER A 78 14.09 -23.41 27.15
CA SER A 78 13.68 -24.63 27.86
C SER A 78 13.70 -24.40 29.37
N PRO A 79 12.84 -25.07 30.14
CA PRO A 79 12.75 -24.85 31.58
C PRO A 79 14.02 -25.15 32.38
N ASP A 80 14.90 -26.01 31.85
CA ASP A 80 16.23 -26.32 32.41
C ASP A 80 17.30 -25.26 32.01
N GLY A 81 16.96 -24.30 31.15
CA GLY A 81 17.89 -23.30 30.67
C GLY A 81 18.99 -23.82 29.77
N ALA A 82 18.93 -25.07 29.29
CA ALA A 82 19.98 -25.68 28.47
C ALA A 82 19.82 -25.40 26.99
N THR A 83 18.59 -25.13 26.55
CA THR A 83 18.27 -24.89 25.12
C THR A 83 17.38 -23.67 24.92
N ILE A 84 17.45 -23.10 23.73
CA ILE A 84 16.53 -22.08 23.25
C ILE A 84 15.85 -22.60 21.99
N VAL A 85 14.53 -22.54 21.95
CA VAL A 85 13.72 -22.68 20.74
C VAL A 85 13.46 -21.30 20.18
N PHE A 86 13.62 -21.11 18.89
CA PHE A 86 13.49 -19.81 18.24
C PHE A 86 12.92 -19.97 16.84
N VAL A 87 12.42 -18.90 16.29
CA VAL A 87 11.94 -18.83 14.91
C VAL A 87 13.11 -18.46 14.00
N SER A 88 13.24 -19.14 12.88
CA SER A 88 14.25 -18.85 11.87
C SER A 88 13.72 -19.09 10.46
N ASP A 89 14.17 -18.27 9.53
CA ASP A 89 13.82 -18.39 8.11
C ASP A 89 14.92 -19.11 7.28
N ARG A 90 15.85 -19.83 7.95
CA ARG A 90 17.03 -20.45 7.32
C ARG A 90 16.71 -21.52 6.27
N GLU A 91 15.53 -22.12 6.31
CA GLU A 91 15.05 -23.09 5.32
C GLU A 91 14.05 -22.49 4.33
N GLY A 92 14.02 -21.17 4.21
CA GLY A 92 13.20 -20.47 3.22
C GLY A 92 11.86 -19.94 3.73
N GLN A 93 11.39 -20.38 4.88
CA GLN A 93 10.21 -19.90 5.59
C GLN A 93 10.46 -19.86 7.09
N ASP A 94 9.55 -19.24 7.84
CA ASP A 94 9.63 -19.22 9.29
C ASP A 94 9.24 -20.57 9.87
N ASP A 95 10.20 -21.23 10.47
CA ASP A 95 10.04 -22.48 11.20
C ASP A 95 10.68 -22.38 12.57
N LEU A 96 10.35 -23.32 13.46
CA LEU A 96 10.98 -23.43 14.74
C LEU A 96 12.31 -24.19 14.63
N PHE A 97 13.32 -23.63 15.27
CA PHE A 97 14.64 -24.23 15.44
C PHE A 97 14.99 -24.30 16.92
N ARG A 98 15.93 -25.16 17.24
CA ARG A 98 16.44 -25.33 18.60
C ARG A 98 17.95 -25.28 18.59
N ILE A 99 18.53 -24.60 19.58
CA ILE A 99 19.97 -24.50 19.81
C ILE A 99 20.30 -24.86 21.26
N ARG A 100 21.40 -25.58 21.48
CA ARG A 100 21.96 -25.76 22.83
C ARG A 100 22.87 -24.60 23.17
N VAL A 101 22.64 -23.94 24.29
CA VAL A 101 23.40 -22.74 24.69
C VAL A 101 24.90 -23.05 24.85
N ALA A 102 25.23 -24.22 25.38
CA ALA A 102 26.62 -24.67 25.51
C ALA A 102 27.27 -25.13 24.18
N ALA A 103 26.51 -25.24 23.10
CA ALA A 103 27.01 -25.69 21.80
C ALA A 103 26.30 -24.88 20.68
N PRO A 104 26.76 -23.65 20.40
CA PRO A 104 26.11 -22.74 19.43
C PRO A 104 25.98 -23.29 18.00
N ASP A 105 26.84 -24.23 17.62
CA ASP A 105 26.77 -24.88 16.30
C ASP A 105 25.72 -26.00 16.20
N SER A 106 24.95 -26.26 17.29
CA SER A 106 23.98 -27.36 17.38
C SER A 106 22.57 -26.98 16.92
N ILE A 107 22.41 -26.09 15.93
CA ILE A 107 21.10 -25.67 15.47
C ILE A 107 20.40 -26.81 14.72
N VAL A 108 19.18 -27.15 15.17
CA VAL A 108 18.37 -28.23 14.60
C VAL A 108 16.98 -27.70 14.30
N ARG A 109 16.48 -27.98 13.10
CA ARG A 109 15.09 -27.67 12.72
C ARG A 109 14.12 -28.52 13.54
N VAL A 110 13.08 -27.89 14.07
CA VAL A 110 12.05 -28.50 14.91
C VAL A 110 10.77 -28.76 14.11
N THR A 111 10.31 -27.81 13.32
CA THR A 111 9.09 -27.94 12.51
C THR A 111 9.40 -27.90 11.01
N THR A 112 8.53 -28.53 10.21
CA THR A 112 8.76 -28.71 8.76
C THR A 112 7.50 -28.51 7.92
N ASN A 113 6.44 -27.96 8.50
CA ASN A 113 5.19 -27.72 7.81
C ASN A 113 5.34 -26.61 6.75
N SER A 114 4.49 -26.59 5.73
CA SER A 114 4.50 -25.54 4.69
C SER A 114 3.96 -24.17 5.16
N ALA A 115 3.19 -24.17 6.27
CA ALA A 115 2.76 -22.93 6.92
C ALA A 115 3.83 -22.46 7.94
N PRO A 116 4.01 -21.15 8.13
CA PRO A 116 4.97 -20.61 9.08
C PRO A 116 4.61 -21.00 10.53
N ASP A 117 5.62 -21.33 11.33
CA ASP A 117 5.53 -21.63 12.74
C ASP A 117 6.22 -20.54 13.57
N LEU A 118 5.50 -19.92 14.49
CA LEU A 118 5.84 -18.67 15.18
C LEU A 118 5.57 -18.77 16.68
N GLU A 119 6.10 -17.81 17.45
CA GLU A 119 5.76 -17.59 18.85
C GLU A 119 5.87 -18.85 19.74
N PRO A 120 7.06 -19.48 19.80
CA PRO A 120 7.23 -20.70 20.59
C PRO A 120 7.23 -20.44 22.10
N THR A 121 6.72 -21.42 22.87
CA THR A 121 6.95 -21.55 24.31
C THR A 121 7.18 -23.02 24.67
N VAL A 122 8.03 -23.31 25.65
CA VAL A 122 8.53 -24.65 25.93
C VAL A 122 8.07 -25.13 27.31
N GLY A 123 7.41 -26.30 27.37
CA GLY A 123 6.95 -26.95 28.59
C GLY A 123 8.04 -27.74 29.32
N ALA A 124 7.79 -28.04 30.59
CA ALA A 124 8.73 -28.80 31.44
C ALA A 124 8.95 -30.26 30.95
N ASP A 125 7.97 -30.78 30.25
CA ASP A 125 8.02 -32.11 29.61
C ASP A 125 8.70 -32.09 28.22
N GLY A 126 9.17 -30.92 27.76
CA GLY A 126 9.77 -30.73 26.42
C GLY A 126 8.74 -30.52 25.30
N THR A 127 7.44 -30.44 25.63
CA THR A 127 6.40 -30.06 24.65
C THR A 127 6.59 -28.59 24.23
N ILE A 128 6.57 -28.32 22.93
CA ILE A 128 6.64 -26.98 22.37
C ILE A 128 5.25 -26.57 21.95
N TRP A 129 4.82 -25.42 22.42
CA TRP A 129 3.58 -24.77 21.99
C TRP A 129 3.93 -23.62 21.10
N PHE A 130 3.16 -23.42 20.04
CA PHE A 130 3.50 -22.41 19.02
C PHE A 130 2.26 -22.03 18.22
N VAL A 131 2.39 -20.97 17.43
CA VAL A 131 1.37 -20.51 16.49
C VAL A 131 1.75 -20.99 15.10
N ARG A 132 0.86 -21.72 14.43
CA ARG A 132 0.99 -22.07 13.00
C ARG A 132 0.09 -21.21 12.16
N GLY A 133 0.61 -20.66 11.08
CA GLY A 133 -0.07 -19.71 10.21
C GLY A 133 0.12 -18.27 10.65
N ARG A 134 -0.44 -17.34 9.88
CA ARG A 134 -0.33 -15.89 10.12
C ARG A 134 -1.71 -15.24 10.05
N MET A 135 -1.83 -14.07 10.67
CA MET A 135 -3.06 -13.28 10.61
C MET A 135 -4.31 -14.12 10.92
N ASN A 136 -5.23 -14.23 9.97
CA ASN A 136 -6.49 -14.93 10.15
C ASN A 136 -6.35 -16.46 10.22
N ASP A 137 -5.23 -17.01 9.77
CA ASP A 137 -4.93 -18.44 9.80
C ASP A 137 -4.07 -18.85 10.99
N ALA A 138 -3.69 -17.91 11.85
CA ALA A 138 -2.91 -18.16 13.05
C ALA A 138 -3.70 -19.05 14.01
N ARG A 139 -3.15 -20.21 14.37
CA ARG A 139 -3.77 -21.19 15.26
C ARG A 139 -2.76 -21.76 16.24
N LEU A 140 -3.22 -22.06 17.45
CA LEU A 140 -2.41 -22.66 18.48
C LEU A 140 -2.20 -24.15 18.22
N TRP A 141 -0.92 -24.53 18.17
CA TRP A 141 -0.46 -25.90 17.99
C TRP A 141 0.45 -26.32 19.14
N ARG A 142 0.60 -27.63 19.31
CA ARG A 142 1.62 -28.22 20.18
C ARG A 142 2.38 -29.30 19.45
N ARG A 143 3.64 -29.44 19.78
CA ARG A 143 4.53 -30.51 19.33
C ARG A 143 5.06 -31.26 20.58
N ALA A 144 4.75 -32.53 20.68
CA ALA A 144 5.25 -33.39 21.75
C ALA A 144 6.76 -33.72 21.53
N PRO A 145 7.50 -34.16 22.57
CA PRO A 145 8.91 -34.52 22.44
C PRO A 145 9.17 -35.64 21.42
N ASN A 146 8.21 -36.55 21.22
CA ASN A 146 8.27 -37.61 20.22
C ASN A 146 8.09 -37.14 18.78
N GLY A 147 7.77 -35.83 18.58
CA GLY A 147 7.57 -35.23 17.29
C GLY A 147 6.12 -35.09 16.81
N ASP A 148 5.16 -35.67 17.56
CA ASP A 148 3.74 -35.58 17.21
C ASP A 148 3.22 -34.15 17.37
N GLU A 149 2.55 -33.67 16.33
CA GLU A 149 1.96 -32.33 16.29
C GLU A 149 0.44 -32.39 16.32
N ALA A 150 -0.18 -31.53 17.12
CA ALA A 150 -1.62 -31.45 17.22
C ALA A 150 -2.07 -30.00 17.36
N ARG A 151 -3.16 -29.64 16.68
CA ARG A 151 -3.87 -28.39 16.91
C ARG A 151 -4.53 -28.43 18.28
N VAL A 152 -4.35 -27.36 19.07
CA VAL A 152 -4.80 -27.33 20.47
C VAL A 152 -6.26 -26.93 20.62
N THR A 153 -6.74 -26.03 19.76
CA THR A 153 -8.07 -25.45 19.86
C THR A 153 -8.86 -25.71 18.58
N LYS A 154 -10.18 -25.62 18.68
CA LYS A 154 -11.11 -25.76 17.55
C LYS A 154 -11.69 -24.43 17.08
N PHE A 155 -11.24 -23.30 17.66
CA PHE A 155 -11.76 -21.99 17.30
C PHE A 155 -11.42 -21.62 15.84
N LEU A 156 -12.34 -20.91 15.21
CA LEU A 156 -12.16 -20.40 13.82
C LEU A 156 -11.43 -19.06 13.79
N LEU A 157 -11.38 -18.37 14.93
CA LEU A 157 -10.72 -17.06 15.05
C LEU A 157 -9.23 -17.20 15.34
N PRO A 158 -8.40 -16.21 14.97
CA PRO A 158 -6.96 -16.24 15.18
C PRO A 158 -6.56 -16.34 16.64
N GLU A 159 -5.46 -17.06 16.89
CA GLU A 159 -4.88 -17.28 18.21
C GLU A 159 -3.38 -16.95 18.18
N ARG A 160 -2.88 -16.24 19.20
CA ARG A 160 -1.51 -15.70 19.23
C ARG A 160 -0.93 -15.70 20.65
N ALA A 161 0.37 -15.38 20.73
CA ALA A 161 1.12 -15.15 21.96
C ALA A 161 0.92 -16.24 23.03
N PRO A 162 1.09 -17.54 22.70
CA PRO A 162 1.00 -18.58 23.71
C PRO A 162 2.14 -18.45 24.73
N THR A 163 1.79 -18.52 26.03
CA THR A 163 2.78 -18.52 27.09
C THR A 163 2.38 -19.52 28.21
N LEU A 164 3.32 -20.35 28.61
CA LEU A 164 3.13 -21.32 29.70
C LEU A 164 3.42 -20.66 31.04
N ASN A 165 2.59 -21.00 32.06
CA ASN A 165 2.91 -20.62 33.42
C ASN A 165 4.16 -21.36 33.93
N PRO A 166 4.81 -20.90 35.00
CA PRO A 166 6.04 -21.51 35.50
C PRO A 166 5.88 -22.99 35.91
N ALA A 167 4.68 -23.42 36.33
CA ALA A 167 4.41 -24.82 36.63
C ALA A 167 4.25 -25.69 35.37
N GLY A 168 4.00 -25.09 34.22
CA GLY A 168 3.79 -25.79 32.95
C GLY A 168 2.42 -26.49 32.82
N ASP A 169 1.53 -26.28 33.78
CA ASP A 169 0.20 -26.90 33.80
C ASP A 169 -0.89 -26.05 33.14
N ARG A 170 -0.59 -24.78 32.86
CA ARG A 170 -1.52 -23.83 32.21
C ARG A 170 -0.84 -23.04 31.09
N ILE A 171 -1.62 -22.80 30.06
CA ILE A 171 -1.21 -21.94 28.95
C ILE A 171 -2.17 -20.75 28.82
N ALA A 172 -1.60 -19.54 28.75
CA ALA A 172 -2.33 -18.34 28.35
C ALA A 172 -2.06 -18.04 26.88
N TYR A 173 -3.06 -17.51 26.18
CA TYR A 173 -2.95 -17.10 24.80
C TYR A 173 -3.97 -16.01 24.48
N ILE A 174 -3.73 -15.26 23.40
CA ILE A 174 -4.65 -14.24 22.90
C ILE A 174 -5.53 -14.84 21.82
N GLN A 175 -6.84 -14.71 21.97
CA GLN A 175 -7.81 -15.06 20.96
C GLN A 175 -8.44 -13.79 20.40
N ARG A 176 -8.35 -13.57 19.09
CA ARG A 176 -9.08 -12.50 18.42
C ARG A 176 -10.58 -12.78 18.43
N THR A 177 -11.38 -11.73 18.54
CA THR A 177 -12.84 -11.75 18.46
C THR A 177 -13.29 -10.79 17.35
N GLU A 178 -14.58 -10.77 17.07
CA GLU A 178 -15.15 -9.83 16.09
C GLU A 178 -14.99 -8.34 16.51
N THR A 179 -14.87 -8.10 17.81
CA THR A 179 -14.82 -6.74 18.39
C THR A 179 -13.50 -6.42 19.09
N GLY A 180 -12.46 -7.23 18.93
CA GLY A 180 -11.15 -7.02 19.58
C GLY A 180 -10.44 -8.33 19.88
N ALA A 181 -9.73 -8.40 21.01
CA ALA A 181 -9.02 -9.60 21.44
C ALA A 181 -9.27 -9.92 22.92
N ARG A 182 -9.07 -11.19 23.31
CA ARG A 182 -9.22 -11.67 24.69
C ARG A 182 -8.06 -12.55 25.07
N ILE A 183 -7.61 -12.42 26.32
CA ILE A 183 -6.68 -13.37 26.92
C ILE A 183 -7.49 -14.59 27.41
N ARG A 184 -7.05 -15.78 27.03
CA ARG A 184 -7.60 -17.04 27.50
C ARG A 184 -6.55 -17.81 28.25
N VAL A 185 -6.99 -18.50 29.32
CA VAL A 185 -6.15 -19.44 30.08
C VAL A 185 -6.81 -20.80 30.05
N ARG A 186 -6.04 -21.85 29.81
CA ARG A 186 -6.50 -23.22 29.82
C ARG A 186 -5.49 -24.17 30.43
N ALA A 187 -5.91 -25.35 30.85
CA ALA A 187 -5.00 -26.40 31.24
C ALA A 187 -4.16 -26.90 30.07
N ALA A 188 -2.86 -27.07 30.24
CA ALA A 188 -1.97 -27.59 29.23
C ALA A 188 -2.32 -29.04 28.81
N SER A 189 -2.99 -29.80 29.70
CA SER A 189 -3.53 -31.14 29.43
C SER A 189 -4.68 -31.21 28.43
N GLY A 190 -5.27 -30.08 28.03
CA GLY A 190 -6.28 -30.02 26.96
C GLY A 190 -7.74 -29.91 27.41
N VAL A 191 -8.02 -29.91 28.71
CA VAL A 191 -9.37 -29.71 29.26
C VAL A 191 -9.72 -28.22 29.30
N GLU A 192 -11.00 -27.86 29.24
CA GLU A 192 -11.60 -26.57 28.94
C GLU A 192 -10.94 -25.31 29.49
N SER A 193 -11.14 -24.23 28.76
CA SER A 193 -10.51 -22.91 29.00
C SER A 193 -11.35 -22.01 29.88
N ASP A 194 -10.73 -21.41 30.91
CA ASP A 194 -11.26 -20.25 31.58
C ASP A 194 -11.04 -18.99 30.73
N SER A 195 -12.08 -18.19 30.56
CA SER A 195 -11.95 -16.90 29.90
C SER A 195 -11.48 -15.85 30.91
N VAL A 196 -10.40 -15.11 30.60
CA VAL A 196 -9.74 -14.34 31.65
C VAL A 196 -9.95 -12.84 31.55
N VAL A 197 -9.87 -12.22 30.42
CA VAL A 197 -9.90 -10.75 30.33
C VAL A 197 -10.83 -10.27 29.26
N THR A 198 -11.60 -9.26 29.59
CA THR A 198 -12.62 -8.67 28.74
C THR A 198 -12.05 -7.65 27.73
N ALA A 199 -12.76 -7.50 26.64
CA ALA A 199 -12.48 -6.94 25.36
C ALA A 199 -12.25 -5.40 25.26
N GLU A 200 -12.13 -4.67 26.35
CA GLU A 200 -11.95 -3.22 26.27
C GLU A 200 -10.50 -2.79 25.97
N ARG A 201 -9.59 -3.76 25.91
CA ARG A 201 -8.15 -3.52 25.67
C ARG A 201 -7.66 -4.59 24.74
N ASP A 202 -7.04 -4.23 23.66
CA ASP A 202 -6.52 -5.14 22.63
C ASP A 202 -5.13 -5.67 23.05
N PRO A 203 -5.02 -6.83 23.74
CA PRO A 203 -3.75 -7.37 24.20
C PRO A 203 -2.91 -7.84 23.03
N GLU A 204 -1.59 -7.60 23.09
CA GLU A 204 -0.65 -7.96 22.03
C GLU A 204 0.36 -9.03 22.45
N THR A 205 0.91 -8.93 23.66
CA THR A 205 1.92 -9.84 24.19
C THR A 205 1.59 -10.22 25.62
N LEU A 206 2.04 -11.38 26.06
CA LEU A 206 1.73 -11.95 27.39
C LEU A 206 2.97 -12.44 28.10
N ALA A 207 3.03 -12.25 29.42
CA ALA A 207 4.02 -12.88 30.29
C ALA A 207 3.40 -13.28 31.64
N TRP A 208 3.63 -14.52 32.07
CA TRP A 208 3.25 -14.95 33.41
C TRP A 208 4.18 -14.41 34.48
N SER A 209 3.62 -14.08 35.65
CA SER A 209 4.42 -13.85 36.84
C SER A 209 5.08 -15.16 37.31
N PRO A 210 6.25 -15.09 37.98
CA PRO A 210 6.96 -16.28 38.43
C PRO A 210 6.17 -17.17 39.44
N ASP A 211 5.19 -16.58 40.13
CA ASP A 211 4.28 -17.30 41.01
C ASP A 211 3.12 -18.00 40.26
N GLY A 212 2.94 -17.70 38.95
CA GLY A 212 1.87 -18.25 38.14
C GLY A 212 0.45 -17.73 38.45
N GLU A 213 0.33 -16.66 39.24
CA GLU A 213 -0.96 -16.11 39.68
C GLU A 213 -1.39 -14.87 38.90
N ARG A 214 -0.46 -14.25 38.16
CA ARG A 214 -0.72 -13.02 37.41
C ARG A 214 -0.20 -13.13 35.97
N ILE A 215 -0.81 -12.34 35.08
CA ILE A 215 -0.41 -12.21 33.70
C ILE A 215 -0.16 -10.71 33.43
N ALA A 216 1.03 -10.36 33.01
CA ALA A 216 1.33 -9.07 32.42
C ALA A 216 1.03 -9.11 30.92
N PHE A 217 0.56 -8.00 30.37
CA PHE A 217 0.32 -7.87 28.93
C PHE A 217 0.51 -6.43 28.46
N THR A 218 0.91 -6.29 27.21
CA THR A 218 0.88 -5.01 26.50
C THR A 218 -0.42 -4.89 25.72
N SER A 219 -0.88 -3.66 25.55
CA SER A 219 -2.09 -3.36 24.80
C SER A 219 -1.87 -2.14 23.94
N HIS A 220 -2.30 -2.23 22.70
CA HIS A 220 -2.31 -1.10 21.77
C HIS A 220 -3.65 -0.37 21.86
N GLY A 221 -3.63 0.96 21.97
CA GLY A 221 -4.84 1.78 22.08
C GLY A 221 -4.53 3.25 21.84
N VAL A 222 -5.32 4.14 22.46
CA VAL A 222 -5.05 5.60 22.43
C VAL A 222 -3.69 5.93 23.02
N ARG A 223 -3.19 5.08 23.92
CA ARG A 223 -1.81 5.05 24.43
C ARG A 223 -1.40 3.61 24.66
N ASP A 224 -0.24 3.26 24.16
CA ASP A 224 0.38 1.97 24.40
C ASP A 224 0.72 1.82 25.89
N ALA A 225 0.34 0.69 26.45
CA ALA A 225 0.45 0.51 27.89
C ALA A 225 0.68 -0.95 28.31
N VAL A 226 1.33 -1.10 29.45
CA VAL A 226 1.54 -2.36 30.14
C VAL A 226 0.51 -2.49 31.24
N TYR A 227 -0.10 -3.65 31.31
CA TYR A 227 -1.11 -4.02 32.28
C TYR A 227 -0.76 -5.32 33.01
N VAL A 228 -1.29 -5.51 34.20
CA VAL A 228 -1.24 -6.78 34.94
C VAL A 228 -2.63 -7.14 35.42
N THR A 229 -2.97 -8.42 35.27
CA THR A 229 -4.24 -9.00 35.70
C THR A 229 -3.98 -10.30 36.48
N PRO A 230 -4.77 -10.64 37.53
CA PRO A 230 -4.74 -11.99 38.05
C PRO A 230 -5.25 -12.98 37.01
N ARG A 231 -4.81 -14.23 37.07
CA ARG A 231 -5.17 -15.29 36.12
C ARG A 231 -6.67 -15.54 35.93
N ASN A 232 -7.49 -15.06 36.85
CA ASN A 232 -8.96 -15.16 36.79
C ASN A 232 -9.62 -13.91 36.23
N GLY A 233 -8.85 -12.89 35.83
CA GLY A 233 -9.35 -11.68 35.19
C GLY A 233 -10.23 -10.76 36.05
N ARG A 234 -10.21 -10.91 37.36
CA ARG A 234 -11.10 -10.12 38.23
C ARG A 234 -10.87 -8.64 38.20
N TYR A 235 -9.65 -8.20 37.83
CA TYR A 235 -9.30 -6.79 37.64
C TYR A 235 -8.13 -6.65 36.69
N VAL A 236 -7.94 -5.47 36.16
CA VAL A 236 -6.81 -5.11 35.29
C VAL A 236 -6.18 -3.85 35.83
N ASN A 237 -4.91 -3.90 36.19
CA ASN A 237 -4.16 -2.78 36.69
C ASN A 237 -3.23 -2.23 35.61
N TYR A 238 -3.28 -0.92 35.38
CA TYR A 238 -2.31 -0.20 34.60
C TYR A 238 -0.98 -0.11 35.35
N ILE A 239 0.13 -0.37 34.66
CA ILE A 239 1.48 -0.36 35.24
C ILE A 239 2.27 0.84 34.75
N GLY A 240 2.23 1.11 33.46
CA GLY A 240 3.00 2.19 32.86
C GLY A 240 2.80 2.23 31.35
N ALA A 241 3.31 3.31 30.71
CA ALA A 241 3.34 3.40 29.27
C ALA A 241 4.40 2.46 28.70
N GLY A 242 4.11 1.82 27.56
CA GLY A 242 5.04 0.98 26.83
C GLY A 242 4.31 0.02 25.90
N ALA A 243 4.90 -0.24 24.73
CA ALA A 243 4.43 -1.22 23.75
C ALA A 243 5.57 -2.14 23.37
N GLY A 244 5.25 -3.38 23.00
CA GLY A 244 6.23 -4.33 22.52
C GLY A 244 6.22 -5.63 23.30
N GLU A 245 7.28 -6.42 23.16
CA GLU A 245 7.42 -7.70 23.83
C GLU A 245 7.70 -7.52 25.32
N ILE A 246 7.12 -8.41 26.12
CA ILE A 246 7.14 -8.29 27.57
C ILE A 246 7.70 -9.56 28.22
N ALA A 247 8.50 -9.41 29.24
CA ALA A 247 9.00 -10.52 30.05
C ALA A 247 9.03 -10.16 31.52
N TRP A 248 8.58 -11.08 32.40
CA TRP A 248 8.62 -10.92 33.83
C TRP A 248 9.90 -11.52 34.40
N SER A 249 10.62 -10.75 35.23
CA SER A 249 11.84 -11.23 35.88
C SER A 249 11.55 -12.42 36.80
N PRO A 250 12.46 -13.40 36.89
CA PRO A 250 12.25 -14.59 37.69
C PRO A 250 12.07 -14.34 39.19
N ASP A 251 12.57 -13.20 39.70
CA ASP A 251 12.39 -12.80 41.12
C ASP A 251 11.02 -12.11 41.36
N GLY A 252 10.23 -11.89 40.31
CA GLY A 252 8.91 -11.27 40.38
C GLY A 252 8.89 -9.79 40.67
N ARG A 253 10.04 -9.11 40.66
CA ARG A 253 10.18 -7.71 41.07
C ARG A 253 10.12 -6.72 39.92
N THR A 254 10.44 -7.17 38.70
CA THR A 254 10.50 -6.31 37.51
C THR A 254 9.82 -6.93 36.32
N ILE A 255 9.28 -6.06 35.47
CA ILE A 255 8.79 -6.38 34.15
C ILE A 255 9.70 -5.67 33.15
N LEU A 256 10.26 -6.44 32.23
CA LEU A 256 10.99 -5.88 31.08
C LEU A 256 10.05 -5.72 29.90
N VAL A 257 10.20 -4.61 29.18
CA VAL A 257 9.50 -4.33 27.93
C VAL A 257 10.56 -4.03 26.87
N ALA A 258 10.59 -4.81 25.80
CA ALA A 258 11.31 -4.45 24.59
C ALA A 258 10.41 -3.50 23.79
N GLU A 259 10.62 -2.19 24.01
CA GLU A 259 9.77 -1.14 23.45
C GLU A 259 9.91 -1.10 21.93
N ARG A 260 8.76 -1.05 21.24
CA ARG A 260 8.71 -0.73 19.82
C ARG A 260 8.63 0.77 19.64
N ASP A 261 9.26 1.30 18.60
CA ASP A 261 9.01 2.67 18.16
C ASP A 261 7.58 2.75 17.58
N ASP A 262 6.84 3.82 17.88
CA ASP A 262 5.48 4.05 17.36
C ASP A 262 5.40 4.05 15.83
N ASP A 263 6.52 4.31 15.15
CA ASP A 263 6.63 4.18 13.70
C ASP A 263 6.56 2.70 13.21
N ASP A 264 6.65 1.72 14.12
CA ASP A 264 6.58 0.28 13.81
C ASP A 264 5.17 -0.32 14.00
N SER A 265 4.14 0.53 14.13
CA SER A 265 2.73 0.13 14.30
C SER A 265 2.16 -0.75 13.17
N GLY A 266 2.95 -1.01 12.13
CA GLY A 266 2.64 -1.98 11.07
C GLY A 266 3.13 -3.41 11.33
N TYR A 267 3.81 -3.69 12.45
CA TYR A 267 4.33 -5.02 12.77
C TYR A 267 3.30 -5.87 13.51
N ASN A 268 2.36 -6.40 12.78
CA ASN A 268 1.43 -7.42 13.29
C ASN A 268 1.96 -8.85 13.06
N GLY A 269 3.21 -9.12 13.42
CA GLY A 269 3.79 -10.46 13.28
C GLY A 269 4.00 -10.90 11.82
N ASP A 270 3.91 -10.01 10.84
CA ASP A 270 4.27 -10.29 9.45
C ASP A 270 5.77 -10.03 9.23
N PRO A 271 6.62 -11.05 9.21
CA PRO A 271 8.06 -10.90 9.01
C PRO A 271 8.40 -10.36 7.62
N ASP A 272 7.48 -10.48 6.67
CA ASP A 272 7.63 -9.91 5.34
C ASP A 272 7.53 -8.38 5.36
N ARG A 273 6.83 -7.78 6.34
CA ARG A 273 6.85 -6.33 6.57
C ARG A 273 8.10 -5.87 7.30
N ALA A 274 8.59 -6.68 8.23
CA ALA A 274 9.75 -6.36 9.02
C ALA A 274 11.05 -6.29 8.19
N GLY A 275 11.16 -7.01 7.10
CA GLY A 275 12.42 -7.12 6.37
C GLY A 275 12.71 -6.01 5.39
N ASP A 276 11.70 -5.38 4.82
CA ASP A 276 11.93 -4.24 3.91
C ASP A 276 12.39 -3.00 4.67
N ARG A 277 11.96 -2.85 5.92
CA ARG A 277 12.41 -1.77 6.81
C ARG A 277 13.81 -1.99 7.38
N ARG A 278 14.23 -3.22 7.56
CA ARG A 278 15.40 -3.56 8.37
C ARG A 278 16.76 -3.35 7.72
N ALA A 279 16.81 -3.33 6.41
CA ALA A 279 18.05 -2.96 5.76
C ALA A 279 18.46 -1.52 6.04
N SER A 280 17.48 -0.65 6.37
CA SER A 280 17.69 0.77 6.48
C SER A 280 17.27 1.40 7.81
N GLU A 281 16.32 0.80 8.54
CA GLU A 281 15.72 1.40 9.74
C GLU A 281 16.17 0.75 11.05
N ASP A 282 16.68 -0.47 11.07
CA ASP A 282 17.20 -1.12 12.28
C ASP A 282 18.36 -0.37 12.93
N ILE A 283 18.97 0.51 12.19
CA ILE A 283 20.09 1.34 12.61
C ILE A 283 19.62 2.62 13.32
N ALA A 284 18.44 3.08 12.99
CA ALA A 284 17.84 4.30 13.54
C ALA A 284 16.68 4.04 14.52
N SER A 285 16.20 2.79 14.63
CA SER A 285 15.06 2.50 15.50
C SER A 285 15.45 2.63 16.97
N ARG A 286 14.61 3.35 17.71
CA ARG A 286 14.75 3.58 19.17
C ARG A 286 14.23 2.40 19.98
N ASN A 287 14.30 1.16 19.48
CA ASN A 287 13.89 -0.03 20.23
C ASN A 287 14.70 -0.13 21.51
N ARG A 288 14.09 0.25 22.62
CA ARG A 288 14.72 0.33 23.93
C ARG A 288 14.27 -0.82 24.81
N LEU A 289 15.15 -1.30 25.64
CA LEU A 289 14.76 -2.17 26.73
C LEU A 289 14.38 -1.32 27.94
N LEU A 290 13.13 -1.41 28.36
CA LEU A 290 12.61 -0.72 29.53
C LEU A 290 12.42 -1.67 30.69
N THR A 291 12.59 -1.21 31.91
CA THR A 291 12.26 -1.96 33.12
C THR A 291 11.22 -1.20 33.93
N MET A 292 10.24 -1.92 34.46
CA MET A 292 9.17 -1.42 35.33
C MET A 292 9.15 -2.22 36.63
N ALA A 293 8.87 -1.56 37.75
CA ALA A 293 8.76 -2.24 39.03
C ALA A 293 7.49 -3.11 39.10
N ALA A 294 7.63 -4.34 39.63
CA ALA A 294 6.52 -5.20 40.02
C ALA A 294 6.77 -5.73 41.46
N PRO A 295 5.81 -5.84 42.36
CA PRO A 295 4.42 -5.50 42.18
C PRO A 295 4.16 -4.01 42.17
N ILE A 296 3.34 -3.69 41.38
CA ILE A 296 2.72 -2.54 40.81
C ILE A 296 2.61 -1.38 41.76
N VAL A 297 3.45 -0.38 41.51
CA VAL A 297 3.14 0.98 41.90
C VAL A 297 2.55 1.65 40.64
N PRO A 298 1.28 2.08 40.63
CA PRO A 298 0.72 2.83 39.54
C PRO A 298 1.62 4.02 39.23
N ASP A 299 1.85 4.28 37.91
CA ASP A 299 2.67 5.39 37.40
C ASP A 299 4.18 5.31 37.69
N SER A 300 4.75 4.11 37.88
CA SER A 300 6.21 4.02 37.87
C SER A 300 6.73 4.35 36.46
N ALA A 301 7.50 5.41 36.35
CA ALA A 301 8.13 5.79 35.09
C ALA A 301 9.07 4.67 34.63
N PRO A 302 8.95 4.21 33.38
CA PRO A 302 9.85 3.19 32.84
C PRO A 302 11.28 3.72 32.83
N THR A 303 12.23 2.87 33.18
CA THR A 303 13.66 3.21 33.17
C THR A 303 14.33 2.47 32.00
N ALA A 304 15.01 3.22 31.14
CA ALA A 304 15.77 2.64 30.03
C ALA A 304 16.96 1.82 30.55
N VAL A 305 17.08 0.61 30.03
CA VAL A 305 18.24 -0.27 30.31
C VAL A 305 19.24 -0.13 29.16
N GLY A 306 20.46 0.30 29.48
CA GLY A 306 21.54 0.33 28.50
C GLY A 306 21.89 -1.09 28.02
N VAL A 307 21.85 -1.30 26.71
CA VAL A 307 22.29 -2.54 26.08
C VAL A 307 23.64 -2.29 25.43
N THR A 308 24.69 -2.91 25.95
CA THR A 308 26.05 -2.81 25.39
C THR A 308 26.43 -4.17 24.83
N ALA A 309 26.65 -4.22 23.51
CA ALA A 309 27.17 -5.40 22.86
C ALA A 309 28.41 -5.05 22.03
N THR A 310 29.41 -5.92 22.06
CA THR A 310 30.63 -5.75 21.24
C THR A 310 30.39 -6.46 19.91
N THR A 311 30.26 -5.71 18.84
CA THR A 311 30.13 -6.24 17.48
C THR A 311 31.33 -5.84 16.62
N ASN A 312 31.81 -6.75 15.77
CA ASN A 312 32.74 -6.41 14.71
C ASN A 312 31.93 -5.78 13.57
N ARG A 313 32.16 -4.50 13.29
CA ARG A 313 31.43 -3.76 12.25
C ARG A 313 31.46 -4.46 10.89
N ALA A 314 32.60 -4.97 10.47
CA ALA A 314 32.71 -5.65 9.17
C ALA A 314 31.85 -6.92 9.10
N THR A 315 31.81 -7.70 10.18
CA THR A 315 30.94 -8.88 10.27
C THR A 315 29.47 -8.48 10.29
N ARG A 316 29.10 -7.50 11.10
CA ARG A 316 27.75 -6.96 11.17
C ARG A 316 27.27 -6.46 9.80
N ASN A 317 28.08 -5.66 9.11
CA ASN A 317 27.76 -5.15 7.79
C ASN A 317 27.62 -6.28 6.77
N ALA A 318 28.48 -7.31 6.84
CA ALA A 318 28.38 -8.49 5.97
C ALA A 318 27.04 -9.20 6.17
N ASP A 319 26.70 -9.53 7.42
CA ASP A 319 25.47 -10.24 7.75
C ASP A 319 24.22 -9.43 7.38
N ALA A 320 24.21 -8.12 7.65
CA ALA A 320 23.11 -7.22 7.28
C ALA A 320 22.93 -7.15 5.76
N PHE A 321 24.02 -7.02 4.99
CA PHE A 321 23.97 -6.93 3.54
C PHE A 321 23.57 -8.26 2.89
N ASP A 322 24.07 -9.38 3.41
CA ASP A 322 23.72 -10.73 2.93
C ASP A 322 22.23 -11.05 3.22
N ARG A 323 21.73 -10.69 4.42
CA ARG A 323 20.28 -10.76 4.74
C ARG A 323 19.44 -9.95 3.78
N PHE A 324 19.80 -8.70 3.56
CA PHE A 324 19.15 -7.84 2.58
C PHE A 324 19.10 -8.49 1.20
N GLY A 325 20.25 -9.00 0.72
CA GLY A 325 20.34 -9.65 -0.59
C GLY A 325 19.43 -10.88 -0.73
N GLN A 326 19.44 -11.76 0.27
CA GLN A 326 18.61 -12.97 0.30
C GLN A 326 17.13 -12.64 0.37
N ARG A 327 16.77 -11.62 1.12
CA ARG A 327 15.38 -11.23 1.26
C ARG A 327 14.79 -10.66 -0.03
N ILE A 328 15.50 -9.76 -0.70
CA ILE A 328 15.07 -9.26 -2.02
C ILE A 328 14.91 -10.43 -3.01
N ALA A 329 15.86 -11.40 -3.01
CA ALA A 329 15.74 -12.60 -3.82
C ALA A 329 14.47 -13.38 -3.52
N ARG A 330 14.15 -13.58 -2.26
CA ARG A 330 12.97 -14.34 -1.80
C ARG A 330 11.66 -13.64 -2.12
N VAL A 331 11.59 -12.35 -1.87
CA VAL A 331 10.34 -11.58 -2.05
C VAL A 331 10.01 -11.40 -3.54
N TYR A 332 11.01 -11.11 -4.36
CA TYR A 332 10.77 -10.70 -5.74
C TYR A 332 11.13 -11.74 -6.80
N PHE A 333 12.03 -12.68 -6.49
CA PHE A 333 12.60 -13.59 -7.49
C PHE A 333 12.53 -15.07 -7.10
N ALA A 334 11.68 -15.45 -6.15
CA ALA A 334 11.56 -16.83 -5.66
C ALA A 334 10.88 -17.77 -6.67
N ALA A 335 9.98 -17.26 -7.51
CA ALA A 335 9.25 -18.10 -8.47
C ALA A 335 10.21 -18.74 -9.49
N PRO A 336 10.04 -20.01 -9.87
CA PRO A 336 10.90 -20.68 -10.86
C PRO A 336 11.06 -19.91 -12.17
N ALA A 337 10.00 -19.23 -12.63
CA ALA A 337 10.04 -18.35 -13.80
C ALA A 337 10.96 -17.14 -13.66
N GLN A 338 11.38 -16.80 -12.43
CA GLN A 338 12.28 -15.68 -12.13
C GLN A 338 13.75 -16.11 -11.91
N ALA A 339 14.11 -17.37 -12.19
CA ALA A 339 15.44 -17.90 -11.89
C ALA A 339 16.60 -17.07 -12.48
N ALA A 340 16.45 -16.57 -13.71
CA ALA A 340 17.45 -15.70 -14.34
C ALA A 340 17.59 -14.35 -13.61
N LYS A 341 16.50 -13.75 -13.16
CA LYS A 341 16.50 -12.51 -12.37
C LYS A 341 17.09 -12.73 -10.99
N SER A 342 16.80 -13.89 -10.37
CA SER A 342 17.40 -14.30 -9.10
C SER A 342 18.91 -14.46 -9.23
N ALA A 343 19.41 -15.02 -10.32
CA ALA A 343 20.85 -15.12 -10.59
C ALA A 343 21.49 -13.73 -10.77
N ALA A 344 20.90 -12.88 -11.63
CA ALA A 344 21.38 -11.52 -11.86
C ALA A 344 21.40 -10.68 -10.58
N TRP A 345 20.41 -10.88 -9.70
CA TRP A 345 20.36 -10.22 -8.40
C TRP A 345 21.52 -10.69 -7.49
N ARG A 346 21.76 -12.00 -7.39
CA ARG A 346 22.90 -12.54 -6.62
C ARG A 346 24.25 -11.98 -7.10
N ASP A 347 24.43 -11.80 -8.41
CA ASP A 347 25.64 -11.21 -8.97
C ASP A 347 25.81 -9.74 -8.55
N ILE A 348 24.72 -8.97 -8.48
CA ILE A 348 24.72 -7.59 -7.99
C ILE A 348 25.14 -7.55 -6.52
N VAL A 349 24.53 -8.39 -5.68
CA VAL A 349 24.84 -8.49 -4.26
C VAL A 349 26.32 -8.89 -4.08
N ALA A 350 26.80 -9.91 -4.78
CA ALA A 350 28.19 -10.36 -4.69
C ALA A 350 29.21 -9.25 -5.03
N ARG A 351 28.95 -8.47 -6.10
CA ARG A 351 29.83 -7.36 -6.50
C ARG A 351 29.86 -6.23 -5.48
N LEU A 352 28.77 -5.96 -4.81
CA LEU A 352 28.67 -4.84 -3.86
C LEU A 352 29.06 -5.23 -2.43
N ARG A 353 29.18 -6.51 -2.13
CA ARG A 353 29.44 -7.04 -0.79
C ARG A 353 30.71 -6.48 -0.15
N THR A 354 31.81 -6.36 -0.88
CA THR A 354 33.07 -5.79 -0.35
C THR A 354 32.87 -4.34 0.11
N ARG A 355 32.14 -3.53 -0.65
CA ARG A 355 31.81 -2.15 -0.28
C ARG A 355 30.94 -2.11 0.96
N ALA A 356 29.95 -3.01 1.06
CA ALA A 356 29.08 -3.10 2.22
C ALA A 356 29.87 -3.45 3.48
N VAL A 357 30.74 -4.48 3.41
CA VAL A 357 31.58 -4.92 4.53
C VAL A 357 32.50 -3.79 5.03
N SER A 358 33.06 -3.00 4.12
CA SER A 358 33.96 -1.90 4.47
C SER A 358 33.25 -0.56 4.79
N ALA A 359 31.94 -0.52 4.82
CA ALA A 359 31.19 0.71 5.10
C ALA A 359 31.54 1.25 6.50
N PRO A 360 31.97 2.51 6.62
CA PRO A 360 32.48 3.07 7.88
C PRO A 360 31.38 3.38 8.91
N ASN A 361 30.15 3.50 8.46
CA ASN A 361 28.96 3.76 9.27
C ASN A 361 27.72 3.19 8.59
N ASP A 362 26.61 3.27 9.25
CA ASP A 362 25.35 2.68 8.83
C ASP A 362 24.78 3.39 7.59
N SER A 363 24.90 4.72 7.52
CA SER A 363 24.50 5.48 6.33
C SER A 363 25.28 5.05 5.08
N ALA A 364 26.56 4.78 5.20
CA ALA A 364 27.37 4.27 4.07
C ALA A 364 26.97 2.84 3.67
N LEU A 365 26.55 2.00 4.62
CA LEU A 365 26.01 0.68 4.33
C LEU A 365 24.67 0.79 3.58
N ASP A 366 23.79 1.69 4.03
CA ASP A 366 22.54 1.97 3.36
C ASP A 366 22.73 2.47 1.93
N ASP A 367 23.71 3.34 1.69
CA ASP A 367 24.04 3.79 0.33
C ASP A 367 24.43 2.64 -0.59
N VAL A 368 25.12 1.63 -0.05
CA VAL A 368 25.47 0.41 -0.81
C VAL A 368 24.23 -0.43 -1.08
N MET A 369 23.32 -0.57 -0.11
CA MET A 369 22.05 -1.28 -0.28
C MET A 369 21.17 -0.57 -1.32
N GLN A 370 21.07 0.75 -1.29
CA GLN A 370 20.34 1.53 -2.29
C GLN A 370 20.96 1.42 -3.69
N THR A 371 22.30 1.37 -3.75
CA THR A 371 22.99 1.11 -5.02
C THR A 371 22.59 -0.27 -5.57
N ALA A 372 22.48 -1.29 -4.73
CA ALA A 372 22.00 -2.61 -5.15
C ALA A 372 20.55 -2.56 -5.65
N ILE A 373 19.65 -1.90 -4.92
CA ILE A 373 18.23 -1.73 -5.31
C ILE A 373 18.11 -1.03 -6.67
N SER A 374 18.89 0.01 -6.91
CA SER A 374 18.85 0.75 -8.18
C SER A 374 19.27 -0.11 -9.38
N GLN A 375 20.14 -1.10 -9.16
CA GLN A 375 20.63 -2.03 -10.16
C GLN A 375 19.81 -3.32 -10.29
N ARG A 376 18.86 -3.58 -9.36
CA ARG A 376 18.08 -4.81 -9.34
C ARG A 376 17.38 -5.08 -10.69
N PRO A 377 17.15 -6.33 -11.08
CA PRO A 377 16.29 -6.64 -12.22
C PRO A 377 14.89 -6.04 -12.07
N THR A 378 14.19 -5.83 -13.16
CA THR A 378 12.79 -5.36 -13.13
C THR A 378 11.87 -6.40 -12.48
N LEU A 379 10.88 -5.95 -11.71
CA LEU A 379 9.91 -6.84 -11.04
C LEU A 379 8.96 -7.48 -12.04
N ARG A 380 8.56 -6.72 -13.07
CA ARG A 380 7.76 -7.22 -14.19
C ARG A 380 8.56 -7.15 -15.49
N GLU A 381 8.18 -7.94 -16.47
CA GLU A 381 8.80 -7.86 -17.78
C GLU A 381 8.20 -6.71 -18.58
N PRO A 382 9.01 -5.79 -19.12
CA PRO A 382 8.54 -4.87 -20.13
C PRO A 382 8.20 -5.63 -21.43
N ALA A 383 7.28 -5.08 -22.21
CA ALA A 383 6.95 -5.61 -23.53
C ALA A 383 7.36 -4.60 -24.61
N GLU A 384 8.08 -5.08 -25.64
CA GLU A 384 8.55 -4.27 -26.76
C GLU A 384 8.03 -4.80 -28.10
N GLY A 385 7.59 -3.90 -28.96
CA GLY A 385 7.09 -4.30 -30.26
C GLY A 385 6.67 -3.11 -31.14
N ARG A 386 5.98 -3.41 -32.25
CA ARG A 386 5.38 -2.37 -33.12
C ARG A 386 4.14 -1.73 -32.49
N ALA A 387 3.44 -2.47 -31.61
CA ALA A 387 2.30 -2.00 -30.81
C ALA A 387 2.26 -2.76 -29.48
N ALA A 388 1.74 -2.13 -28.42
CA ALA A 388 1.69 -2.75 -27.11
C ALA A 388 0.47 -2.31 -26.31
N VAL A 389 0.16 -3.14 -25.30
CA VAL A 389 -0.88 -2.95 -24.28
C VAL A 389 -0.25 -3.04 -22.91
N SER A 390 -0.62 -2.14 -22.00
CA SER A 390 -0.33 -2.22 -20.56
C SER A 390 -1.64 -2.11 -19.79
N SER A 391 -1.97 -3.12 -18.98
CA SER A 391 -3.21 -3.17 -18.20
C SER A 391 -3.04 -3.87 -16.85
N ALA A 392 -4.03 -3.76 -15.98
CA ALA A 392 -4.00 -4.29 -14.62
C ALA A 392 -4.19 -5.82 -14.52
N ASN A 393 -4.54 -6.49 -15.65
CA ASN A 393 -4.85 -7.92 -15.62
C ASN A 393 -4.35 -8.63 -16.91
N PRO A 394 -3.72 -9.81 -16.81
CA PRO A 394 -3.16 -10.51 -17.96
C PRO A 394 -4.20 -10.92 -19.01
N VAL A 395 -5.42 -11.25 -18.60
CA VAL A 395 -6.52 -11.60 -19.52
C VAL A 395 -6.89 -10.39 -20.37
N ALA A 396 -6.98 -9.22 -19.77
CA ALA A 396 -7.30 -7.99 -20.47
C ALA A 396 -6.15 -7.54 -21.39
N THR A 397 -4.91 -7.66 -20.94
CA THR A 397 -3.73 -7.41 -21.79
C THR A 397 -3.74 -8.31 -23.02
N ALA A 398 -3.99 -9.61 -22.83
CA ALA A 398 -4.09 -10.57 -23.94
C ALA A 398 -5.21 -10.22 -24.93
N ALA A 399 -6.39 -9.79 -24.42
CA ALA A 399 -7.50 -9.35 -25.27
C ALA A 399 -7.11 -8.17 -26.18
N GLY A 400 -6.42 -7.17 -25.65
CA GLY A 400 -5.95 -6.05 -26.45
C GLY A 400 -4.88 -6.45 -27.50
N VAL A 401 -3.91 -7.27 -27.08
CA VAL A 401 -2.87 -7.81 -27.99
C VAL A 401 -3.50 -8.63 -29.12
N GLU A 402 -4.51 -9.45 -28.81
CA GLU A 402 -5.26 -10.23 -29.82
C GLU A 402 -5.89 -9.30 -30.88
N MET A 403 -6.55 -8.22 -30.46
CA MET A 403 -7.15 -7.28 -31.41
C MET A 403 -6.10 -6.63 -32.33
N LEU A 404 -4.94 -6.22 -31.75
CA LEU A 404 -3.82 -5.70 -32.54
C LEU A 404 -3.25 -6.72 -33.54
N GLN A 405 -3.13 -8.00 -33.14
CA GLN A 405 -2.67 -9.09 -34.00
C GLN A 405 -3.66 -9.38 -35.14
N ARG A 406 -4.95 -9.27 -34.89
CA ARG A 406 -6.02 -9.42 -35.90
C ARG A 406 -6.14 -8.23 -36.85
N GLY A 407 -5.28 -7.21 -36.66
CA GLY A 407 -5.20 -6.03 -37.52
C GLY A 407 -6.13 -4.87 -37.11
N GLY A 408 -6.71 -4.93 -35.92
CA GLY A 408 -7.33 -3.77 -35.27
C GLY A 408 -6.30 -2.71 -34.90
N ASN A 409 -6.76 -1.48 -34.71
CA ASN A 409 -5.90 -0.39 -34.25
C ASN A 409 -5.88 -0.26 -32.74
N VAL A 410 -5.20 0.78 -32.19
CA VAL A 410 -5.07 1.03 -30.75
C VAL A 410 -6.44 1.23 -30.06
N VAL A 411 -7.44 1.77 -30.80
CA VAL A 411 -8.79 1.99 -30.25
C VAL A 411 -9.57 0.68 -30.16
N ASP A 412 -9.49 -0.16 -31.19
CA ASP A 412 -10.10 -1.49 -31.18
C ASP A 412 -9.56 -2.32 -30.01
N ALA A 413 -8.24 -2.29 -29.81
CA ALA A 413 -7.58 -2.95 -28.68
C ALA A 413 -8.02 -2.37 -27.32
N ALA A 414 -8.10 -1.05 -27.21
CA ALA A 414 -8.52 -0.38 -25.97
C ALA A 414 -9.95 -0.74 -25.57
N VAL A 415 -10.87 -0.86 -26.53
CA VAL A 415 -12.24 -1.31 -26.28
C VAL A 415 -12.26 -2.74 -25.76
N ALA A 416 -11.51 -3.66 -26.38
CA ALA A 416 -11.43 -5.05 -25.93
C ALA A 416 -10.84 -5.17 -24.51
N VAL A 417 -9.78 -4.39 -24.19
CA VAL A 417 -9.20 -4.30 -22.85
C VAL A 417 -10.23 -3.81 -21.83
N SER A 418 -10.99 -2.76 -22.16
CA SER A 418 -11.99 -2.17 -21.27
C SER A 418 -13.06 -3.17 -20.86
N PHE A 419 -13.65 -3.88 -21.82
CA PHE A 419 -14.68 -4.90 -21.54
C PHE A 419 -14.10 -6.12 -20.82
N ALA A 420 -12.89 -6.55 -21.17
CA ALA A 420 -12.23 -7.66 -20.49
C ALA A 420 -11.93 -7.33 -19.02
N LEU A 421 -11.41 -6.12 -18.72
CA LEU A 421 -11.20 -5.63 -17.34
C LEU A 421 -12.52 -5.61 -16.56
N GLY A 422 -13.62 -5.17 -17.17
CA GLY A 422 -14.93 -5.16 -16.53
C GLY A 422 -15.45 -6.56 -16.14
N VAL A 423 -14.86 -7.61 -16.69
CA VAL A 423 -15.17 -9.00 -16.31
C VAL A 423 -14.19 -9.50 -15.25
N VAL A 424 -12.87 -9.31 -15.45
CA VAL A 424 -11.83 -9.95 -14.61
C VAL A 424 -11.36 -9.10 -13.43
N GLU A 425 -11.72 -7.84 -13.39
CA GLU A 425 -11.62 -6.91 -12.25
C GLU A 425 -13.00 -6.30 -11.92
N PRO A 426 -14.02 -7.12 -11.61
CA PRO A 426 -15.40 -6.64 -11.47
C PRO A 426 -15.59 -5.68 -10.30
N ASP A 427 -14.67 -5.70 -9.34
CA ASP A 427 -14.63 -4.81 -8.17
C ASP A 427 -14.01 -3.43 -8.47
N ALA A 428 -13.28 -3.29 -9.57
CA ALA A 428 -12.58 -2.05 -9.93
C ALA A 428 -13.27 -1.26 -11.05
N SER A 429 -13.86 -1.96 -12.04
CA SER A 429 -14.46 -1.34 -13.21
C SER A 429 -15.51 -2.26 -13.87
N GLY A 430 -16.18 -1.77 -14.90
CA GLY A 430 -17.15 -2.58 -15.65
C GLY A 430 -18.17 -1.76 -16.43
N ILE A 431 -19.13 -2.44 -17.03
CA ILE A 431 -20.21 -1.81 -17.82
C ILE A 431 -21.14 -0.93 -16.97
N GLY A 432 -21.24 -1.18 -15.65
CA GLY A 432 -21.94 -0.33 -14.68
C GLY A 432 -21.15 0.89 -14.21
N GLY A 433 -19.95 1.13 -14.79
CA GLY A 433 -19.01 2.16 -14.41
C GLY A 433 -18.98 3.39 -15.31
N TYR A 434 -17.88 4.13 -15.20
CA TYR A 434 -17.63 5.40 -15.86
C TYR A 434 -16.12 5.66 -16.04
N GLY A 435 -15.76 6.76 -16.73
CA GLY A 435 -14.35 7.12 -16.91
C GLY A 435 -14.10 8.19 -17.94
N GLU A 436 -12.85 8.28 -18.36
CA GLU A 436 -12.37 9.11 -19.47
C GLU A 436 -11.33 8.38 -20.32
N MET A 437 -11.29 8.73 -21.60
CA MET A 437 -10.38 8.19 -22.59
C MET A 437 -9.75 9.34 -23.41
N LEU A 438 -8.42 9.41 -23.41
CA LEU A 438 -7.68 10.18 -24.39
C LEU A 438 -7.33 9.31 -25.59
N VAL A 439 -7.60 9.81 -26.80
CA VAL A 439 -7.31 9.15 -28.07
C VAL A 439 -6.45 10.07 -28.93
N GLN A 440 -5.25 9.63 -29.25
CA GLN A 440 -4.39 10.25 -30.25
C GLN A 440 -4.24 9.32 -31.44
N MET A 441 -4.66 9.77 -32.61
CA MET A 441 -4.41 9.09 -33.87
C MET A 441 -3.40 9.86 -34.69
N LYS A 442 -2.63 9.18 -35.54
CA LYS A 442 -1.66 9.80 -36.45
C LYS A 442 -2.33 10.89 -37.26
N GLY A 443 -1.71 12.07 -37.28
CA GLY A 443 -2.23 13.23 -37.99
C GLY A 443 -3.17 14.12 -37.17
N MET A 444 -3.61 13.72 -35.99
CA MET A 444 -4.37 14.59 -35.10
C MET A 444 -3.46 15.64 -34.47
N GLU A 445 -3.91 16.87 -34.47
CA GLU A 445 -3.18 18.01 -33.92
C GLU A 445 -3.12 17.94 -32.37
N ARG A 446 -4.16 17.39 -31.74
CA ARG A 446 -4.25 17.15 -30.30
C ARG A 446 -5.07 15.90 -30.02
N PRO A 447 -4.89 15.22 -28.86
CA PRO A 447 -5.75 14.13 -28.49
C PRO A 447 -7.21 14.55 -28.38
N ALA A 448 -8.13 13.67 -28.77
CA ALA A 448 -9.53 13.76 -28.41
C ALA A 448 -9.73 13.25 -26.97
N LEU A 449 -10.58 13.91 -26.20
CA LEU A 449 -10.98 13.45 -24.88
C LEU A 449 -12.46 13.06 -24.91
N ILE A 450 -12.72 11.77 -24.76
CA ILE A 450 -14.05 11.19 -24.61
C ILE A 450 -14.34 11.01 -23.13
N GLU A 451 -15.26 11.82 -22.61
CA GLU A 451 -15.72 11.78 -21.23
C GLU A 451 -17.00 10.96 -21.14
N PHE A 452 -16.98 9.90 -20.33
CA PHE A 452 -18.12 9.03 -20.05
C PHE A 452 -18.36 8.86 -18.55
N MET A 453 -18.32 10.00 -17.84
CA MET A 453 -18.61 10.06 -16.41
C MET A 453 -20.07 9.67 -16.12
N ALA A 454 -20.31 9.06 -14.97
CA ALA A 454 -21.65 8.72 -14.54
C ALA A 454 -22.51 9.98 -14.38
N ARG A 455 -23.80 9.92 -14.75
CA ARG A 455 -24.75 11.04 -14.70
C ARG A 455 -25.81 10.84 -13.64
N VAL A 456 -26.15 11.91 -12.96
CA VAL A 456 -27.27 11.93 -12.01
C VAL A 456 -28.58 11.66 -12.77
N PRO A 457 -29.43 10.69 -12.33
CA PRO A 457 -30.76 10.49 -12.89
C PRO A 457 -31.64 11.72 -12.75
N GLU A 458 -32.61 11.92 -13.63
CA GLU A 458 -33.51 13.10 -13.67
C GLU A 458 -34.28 13.28 -12.35
N GLU A 459 -34.76 12.19 -11.76
CA GLU A 459 -35.54 12.23 -10.51
C GLU A 459 -34.67 12.30 -9.25
N ALA A 460 -33.35 12.21 -9.37
CA ALA A 460 -32.43 12.36 -8.24
C ALA A 460 -32.17 13.84 -7.89
N THR A 461 -33.25 14.60 -7.72
CA THR A 461 -33.18 16.01 -7.33
C THR A 461 -32.81 16.20 -5.87
N LEU A 462 -32.41 17.41 -5.48
CA LEU A 462 -32.12 17.76 -4.08
C LEU A 462 -33.31 17.48 -3.14
N GLY A 463 -34.54 17.66 -3.63
CA GLY A 463 -35.78 17.41 -2.88
C GLY A 463 -36.14 15.92 -2.75
N ASN A 464 -35.48 15.00 -3.46
CA ASN A 464 -35.77 13.57 -3.36
C ASN A 464 -35.19 12.99 -2.08
N ALA A 465 -35.98 13.06 -0.99
CA ALA A 465 -35.58 12.54 0.32
C ALA A 465 -35.51 11.00 0.37
N ALA A 466 -36.17 10.29 -0.56
CA ALA A 466 -36.15 8.83 -0.59
C ALA A 466 -34.76 8.24 -0.87
N LEU A 467 -33.84 9.04 -1.44
CA LEU A 467 -32.44 8.64 -1.68
C LEU A 467 -31.55 8.67 -0.41
N MET A 468 -32.09 9.12 0.71
CA MET A 468 -31.35 9.32 1.95
C MET A 468 -32.07 8.62 3.11
N GLN A 469 -31.30 8.06 4.00
CA GLN A 469 -31.72 7.48 5.27
C GLN A 469 -31.21 8.36 6.41
N ASN A 470 -32.09 8.89 7.25
CA ASN A 470 -31.70 9.83 8.33
C ASN A 470 -30.83 11.01 7.87
N GLY A 471 -31.17 11.59 6.71
CA GLY A 471 -30.41 12.71 6.13
C GLY A 471 -29.06 12.35 5.50
N ARG A 472 -28.73 11.07 5.37
CA ARG A 472 -27.47 10.57 4.78
C ARG A 472 -27.76 9.56 3.68
N TYR A 473 -26.85 9.46 2.71
CA TYR A 473 -26.87 8.37 1.75
C TYR A 473 -26.57 7.04 2.44
N PRO A 474 -27.15 5.90 1.99
CA PRO A 474 -26.71 4.60 2.45
C PRO A 474 -25.23 4.37 2.07
N GLU A 475 -24.54 3.52 2.81
CA GLU A 475 -23.10 3.23 2.58
C GLU A 475 -22.86 2.35 1.34
N ASP A 476 -23.86 1.58 0.93
CA ASP A 476 -23.80 0.65 -0.21
C ASP A 476 -25.19 0.44 -0.82
N GLY A 477 -25.25 -0.24 -1.94
CA GLY A 477 -26.47 -0.74 -2.53
C GLY A 477 -27.02 0.04 -3.71
N PRO A 478 -28.20 -0.39 -4.19
CA PRO A 478 -28.80 0.09 -5.45
C PRO A 478 -29.08 1.59 -5.49
N VAL A 479 -29.41 2.21 -4.36
CA VAL A 479 -29.75 3.66 -4.28
C VAL A 479 -28.63 4.55 -4.80
N LEU A 480 -27.36 4.11 -4.66
CA LEU A 480 -26.17 4.90 -4.97
C LEU A 480 -25.84 4.98 -6.46
N VAL A 481 -26.50 4.19 -7.27
CA VAL A 481 -26.14 4.03 -8.68
C VAL A 481 -26.60 5.25 -9.49
N MET A 482 -25.66 5.80 -10.24
CA MET A 482 -25.89 6.80 -11.28
C MET A 482 -25.86 6.15 -12.66
N VAL A 483 -26.41 6.82 -13.67
CA VAL A 483 -26.43 6.32 -15.06
C VAL A 483 -25.02 6.03 -15.55
N PRO A 484 -24.67 4.76 -15.85
CA PRO A 484 -23.31 4.38 -16.22
C PRO A 484 -22.90 4.88 -17.59
N GLY A 485 -21.60 5.10 -17.79
CA GLY A 485 -21.08 5.66 -19.04
C GLY A 485 -20.17 4.77 -19.87
N THR A 486 -19.59 3.71 -19.29
CA THR A 486 -18.53 2.92 -19.92
C THR A 486 -18.89 2.42 -21.32
N VAL A 487 -20.07 1.83 -21.50
CA VAL A 487 -20.50 1.28 -22.82
C VAL A 487 -20.61 2.37 -23.87
N ALA A 488 -21.18 3.55 -23.53
CA ALA A 488 -21.29 4.66 -24.46
C ALA A 488 -19.93 5.24 -24.82
N GLY A 489 -19.01 5.35 -23.84
CA GLY A 489 -17.65 5.83 -24.07
C GLY A 489 -16.90 4.94 -25.04
N MET A 490 -16.88 3.65 -24.81
CA MET A 490 -16.22 2.65 -25.67
C MET A 490 -16.82 2.60 -27.07
N HIS A 491 -18.16 2.64 -27.20
CA HIS A 491 -18.82 2.62 -28.49
C HIS A 491 -18.59 3.91 -29.27
N THR A 492 -18.55 5.06 -28.61
CA THR A 492 -18.23 6.37 -29.24
C THR A 492 -16.78 6.36 -29.76
N ALA A 493 -15.82 5.87 -28.94
CA ALA A 493 -14.43 5.75 -29.37
C ALA A 493 -14.28 4.86 -30.60
N TRP A 494 -14.87 3.68 -30.57
CA TRP A 494 -14.83 2.75 -31.70
C TRP A 494 -15.46 3.33 -32.97
N LYS A 495 -16.64 3.94 -32.88
CA LYS A 495 -17.31 4.57 -34.02
C LYS A 495 -16.48 5.66 -34.70
N ARG A 496 -15.73 6.43 -33.92
CA ARG A 496 -14.99 7.57 -34.43
C ARG A 496 -13.57 7.24 -34.88
N TYR A 497 -12.92 6.35 -34.15
CA TYR A 497 -11.47 6.12 -34.27
C TYR A 497 -11.09 4.66 -34.45
N GLY A 498 -12.05 3.74 -34.48
CA GLY A 498 -11.80 2.30 -34.72
C GLY A 498 -11.16 2.06 -36.08
N GLY A 499 -10.42 0.97 -36.21
CA GLY A 499 -9.61 0.66 -37.39
C GLY A 499 -10.40 0.23 -38.62
N GLY A 500 -11.70 -0.03 -38.47
CA GLY A 500 -12.61 -0.46 -39.55
C GLY A 500 -12.46 -1.92 -40.01
N LYS A 501 -11.41 -2.63 -39.56
CA LYS A 501 -11.20 -4.04 -39.89
C LYS A 501 -11.98 -4.99 -39.00
N LEU A 502 -12.11 -4.66 -37.71
CA LEU A 502 -12.82 -5.45 -36.72
C LEU A 502 -14.22 -4.88 -36.49
N LYS A 503 -15.20 -5.77 -36.41
CA LYS A 503 -16.55 -5.36 -36.02
C LYS A 503 -16.62 -5.12 -34.55
N TRP A 504 -17.59 -4.30 -34.10
CA TRP A 504 -17.86 -4.08 -32.70
C TRP A 504 -17.97 -5.36 -31.89
N SER A 505 -18.71 -6.35 -32.42
CA SER A 505 -18.89 -7.66 -31.78
C SER A 505 -17.58 -8.40 -31.55
N ASP A 506 -16.59 -8.26 -32.45
CA ASP A 506 -15.31 -8.96 -32.33
C ASP A 506 -14.55 -8.49 -31.08
N LEU A 507 -14.68 -7.22 -30.72
CA LEU A 507 -13.98 -6.60 -29.61
C LEU A 507 -14.49 -7.09 -28.25
N LEU A 508 -15.73 -7.59 -28.19
CA LEU A 508 -16.34 -8.09 -26.95
C LEU A 508 -16.12 -9.60 -26.76
N VAL A 509 -15.69 -10.33 -27.78
CA VAL A 509 -15.49 -11.79 -27.73
C VAL A 509 -14.58 -12.21 -26.55
N PRO A 510 -13.41 -11.58 -26.28
CA PRO A 510 -12.57 -11.98 -25.15
C PRO A 510 -13.27 -11.81 -23.79
N ALA A 511 -14.01 -10.73 -23.60
CA ALA A 511 -14.78 -10.47 -22.38
C ALA A 511 -15.92 -11.48 -22.20
N ILE A 512 -16.69 -11.74 -23.26
CA ILE A 512 -17.77 -12.73 -23.26
C ILE A 512 -17.23 -14.12 -22.92
N LYS A 513 -16.10 -14.49 -23.52
CA LYS A 513 -15.43 -15.76 -23.24
C LYS A 513 -15.00 -15.85 -21.77
N ALA A 514 -14.32 -14.84 -21.25
CA ALA A 514 -13.90 -14.79 -19.84
C ALA A 514 -15.10 -14.91 -18.88
N ALA A 515 -16.21 -14.21 -19.15
CA ALA A 515 -17.42 -14.30 -18.34
C ALA A 515 -18.07 -15.68 -18.39
N ARG A 516 -18.13 -16.31 -19.57
CA ARG A 516 -18.78 -17.61 -19.80
C ARG A 516 -17.94 -18.79 -19.31
N ASP A 517 -16.68 -18.86 -19.75
CA ASP A 517 -15.79 -19.99 -19.50
C ASP A 517 -15.17 -19.91 -18.09
N GLY A 518 -15.08 -18.70 -17.55
CA GLY A 518 -14.55 -18.40 -16.22
C GLY A 518 -13.16 -17.78 -16.26
N TYR A 519 -12.84 -17.09 -15.18
CA TYR A 519 -11.55 -16.47 -14.92
C TYR A 519 -11.11 -16.72 -13.47
N VAL A 520 -9.80 -16.70 -13.26
CA VAL A 520 -9.20 -16.96 -11.95
C VAL A 520 -9.28 -15.70 -11.06
N VAL A 521 -9.71 -15.89 -9.83
CA VAL A 521 -9.69 -14.85 -8.78
C VAL A 521 -8.25 -14.50 -8.48
N THR A 522 -7.89 -13.22 -8.65
CA THR A 522 -6.57 -12.70 -8.30
C THR A 522 -6.46 -12.45 -6.79
N ASP A 523 -5.22 -12.29 -6.27
CA ASP A 523 -4.99 -11.91 -4.87
C ASP A 523 -5.71 -10.59 -4.52
N GLY A 524 -5.71 -9.61 -5.43
CA GLY A 524 -6.40 -8.33 -5.26
C GLY A 524 -7.90 -8.50 -5.11
N LEU A 525 -8.55 -9.22 -6.03
CA LEU A 525 -10.00 -9.48 -5.95
C LEU A 525 -10.35 -10.28 -4.69
N ALA A 526 -9.58 -11.34 -4.36
CA ALA A 526 -9.80 -12.12 -3.15
C ALA A 526 -9.71 -11.25 -1.89
N THR A 527 -8.75 -10.33 -1.85
CA THR A 527 -8.60 -9.38 -0.74
C THR A 527 -9.81 -8.44 -0.65
N THR A 528 -10.29 -7.90 -1.77
CA THR A 528 -11.52 -7.08 -1.78
C THR A 528 -12.73 -7.87 -1.27
N LEU A 529 -12.93 -9.10 -1.78
CA LEU A 529 -14.04 -9.95 -1.36
C LEU A 529 -14.00 -10.27 0.14
N TRP A 530 -12.80 -10.48 0.68
CA TRP A 530 -12.61 -10.71 2.11
C TRP A 530 -12.89 -9.47 2.96
N LEU A 531 -12.30 -8.33 2.60
CA LEU A 531 -12.46 -7.09 3.35
C LEU A 531 -13.91 -6.57 3.34
N GLU A 532 -14.60 -6.73 2.22
CA GLU A 532 -15.95 -6.23 1.98
C GLU A 532 -17.03 -7.33 2.07
N ARG A 533 -16.66 -8.52 2.61
CA ARG A 533 -17.55 -9.69 2.64
C ARG A 533 -18.94 -9.40 3.20
N ASP A 534 -19.02 -8.59 4.25
CA ASP A 534 -20.31 -8.28 4.90
C ASP A 534 -21.21 -7.41 4.01
N ARG A 535 -20.61 -6.52 3.20
CA ARG A 535 -21.34 -5.68 2.23
C ARG A 535 -21.80 -6.50 1.02
N PHE A 536 -20.93 -7.35 0.46
CA PHE A 536 -21.35 -8.28 -0.60
C PHE A 536 -22.38 -9.29 -0.11
N ALA A 537 -22.26 -9.78 1.13
CA ALA A 537 -23.16 -10.75 1.70
C ALA A 537 -24.58 -10.24 1.97
N LYS A 538 -24.80 -8.92 2.01
CA LYS A 538 -26.14 -8.33 2.12
C LYS A 538 -27.05 -8.72 0.95
N TYR A 539 -26.50 -8.93 -0.22
CA TYR A 539 -27.24 -9.11 -1.48
C TYR A 539 -27.10 -10.55 -2.00
N GLU A 540 -28.24 -11.22 -2.19
CA GLU A 540 -28.28 -12.60 -2.63
C GLU A 540 -27.56 -12.83 -3.97
N SER A 541 -27.80 -11.93 -4.95
CA SER A 541 -27.14 -11.99 -6.27
C SER A 541 -25.63 -11.84 -6.19
N SER A 542 -25.13 -11.01 -5.28
CA SER A 542 -23.69 -10.83 -5.05
C SER A 542 -23.10 -12.03 -4.33
N ARG A 543 -23.80 -12.61 -3.35
CA ARG A 543 -23.38 -13.85 -2.69
C ARG A 543 -23.30 -15.01 -3.69
N ALA A 544 -24.30 -15.14 -4.57
CA ALA A 544 -24.32 -16.20 -5.57
C ALA A 544 -23.11 -16.15 -6.52
N LEU A 545 -22.57 -14.96 -6.79
CA LEU A 545 -21.44 -14.78 -7.69
C LEU A 545 -20.09 -14.89 -6.98
N PHE A 546 -19.95 -14.30 -5.79
CA PHE A 546 -18.66 -14.09 -5.13
C PHE A 546 -18.41 -14.97 -3.90
N PHE A 547 -19.37 -15.84 -3.54
CA PHE A 547 -19.22 -16.72 -2.39
C PHE A 547 -19.43 -18.18 -2.80
N ARG A 548 -18.81 -19.09 -2.04
CA ARG A 548 -19.01 -20.53 -2.11
C ARG A 548 -19.11 -21.07 -0.69
N ASP A 549 -20.15 -21.87 -0.42
CA ASP A 549 -20.40 -22.44 0.91
C ASP A 549 -20.44 -21.37 2.03
N GLY A 550 -21.04 -20.21 1.72
CA GLY A 550 -21.16 -19.08 2.66
C GLY A 550 -19.88 -18.29 2.90
N LYS A 551 -18.76 -18.59 2.19
CA LYS A 551 -17.48 -17.91 2.33
C LYS A 551 -17.11 -17.15 1.05
N PRO A 552 -16.45 -15.99 1.14
CA PRO A 552 -15.93 -15.30 -0.04
C PRO A 552 -14.93 -16.18 -0.78
N LEU A 553 -14.89 -16.04 -2.10
CA LEU A 553 -13.92 -16.72 -2.95
C LEU A 553 -12.50 -16.28 -2.62
N ILE A 554 -11.55 -17.19 -2.74
CA ILE A 554 -10.13 -16.94 -2.48
C ILE A 554 -9.32 -16.90 -3.79
N ALA A 555 -8.09 -16.43 -3.73
CA ALA A 555 -7.18 -16.44 -4.87
C ALA A 555 -6.99 -17.86 -5.41
N GLY A 556 -7.05 -17.97 -6.74
CA GLY A 556 -7.02 -19.28 -7.44
C GLY A 556 -8.39 -19.90 -7.71
N ASP A 557 -9.45 -19.47 -7.04
CA ASP A 557 -10.83 -19.87 -7.38
C ASP A 557 -11.22 -19.37 -8.78
N THR A 558 -12.25 -19.97 -9.35
CA THR A 558 -12.77 -19.57 -10.67
C THR A 558 -14.17 -18.96 -10.53
N ILE A 559 -14.36 -17.77 -11.11
CA ILE A 559 -15.67 -17.14 -11.28
C ILE A 559 -16.18 -17.39 -12.69
N ARG A 560 -17.43 -17.86 -12.82
CA ARG A 560 -18.21 -17.89 -14.05
C ARG A 560 -19.44 -17.02 -13.90
N ASN A 561 -19.70 -16.17 -14.89
CA ASN A 561 -20.79 -15.21 -14.83
C ASN A 561 -21.62 -15.26 -16.13
N ALA A 562 -22.51 -16.22 -16.20
CA ALA A 562 -23.36 -16.45 -17.38
C ALA A 562 -24.31 -15.27 -17.64
N ASP A 563 -24.74 -14.56 -16.59
CA ASP A 563 -25.61 -13.39 -16.74
C ASP A 563 -24.88 -12.23 -17.40
N LEU A 564 -23.65 -11.97 -16.99
CA LEU A 564 -22.81 -10.95 -17.62
C LEU A 564 -22.47 -11.33 -19.07
N ALA A 565 -22.21 -12.62 -19.34
CA ALA A 565 -21.95 -13.08 -20.71
C ALA A 565 -23.14 -12.78 -21.63
N ARG A 566 -24.39 -13.05 -21.19
CA ARG A 566 -25.62 -12.72 -21.97
C ARG A 566 -25.79 -11.20 -22.15
N THR A 567 -25.51 -10.43 -21.13
CA THR A 567 -25.57 -8.96 -21.20
C THR A 567 -24.56 -8.43 -22.23
N LEU A 568 -23.32 -8.96 -22.21
CA LEU A 568 -22.28 -8.61 -23.17
C LEU A 568 -22.61 -9.09 -24.59
N ASP A 569 -23.20 -10.28 -24.78
CA ASP A 569 -23.70 -10.76 -26.09
C ASP A 569 -24.74 -9.78 -26.65
N THR A 570 -25.65 -9.27 -25.83
CA THR A 570 -26.64 -8.25 -26.24
C THR A 570 -25.98 -6.94 -26.69
N ILE A 571 -24.97 -6.48 -25.92
CA ILE A 571 -24.18 -5.29 -26.27
C ILE A 571 -23.38 -5.52 -27.55
N ALA A 572 -22.78 -6.72 -27.72
CA ALA A 572 -22.02 -7.09 -28.91
C ALA A 572 -22.89 -7.07 -30.18
N SER A 573 -24.12 -7.53 -30.10
CA SER A 573 -25.04 -7.59 -31.23
C SER A 573 -25.71 -6.28 -31.58
N ARG A 574 -25.96 -5.39 -30.58
CA ARG A 574 -26.77 -4.17 -30.75
C ARG A 574 -25.99 -2.87 -30.53
N GLY A 575 -24.68 -2.94 -30.27
CA GLY A 575 -23.89 -1.79 -29.91
C GLY A 575 -24.30 -1.20 -28.57
N ALA A 576 -24.13 0.09 -28.38
CA ALA A 576 -24.52 0.79 -27.13
C ALA A 576 -26.03 0.67 -26.84
N ASP A 577 -26.87 0.61 -27.85
CA ASP A 577 -28.31 0.42 -27.67
C ASP A 577 -28.66 -0.91 -26.98
N GLY A 578 -27.80 -1.91 -27.05
CA GLY A 578 -27.91 -3.16 -26.29
C GLY A 578 -27.86 -2.99 -24.77
N PHE A 579 -27.28 -1.88 -24.28
CA PHE A 579 -27.22 -1.55 -22.88
C PHE A 579 -28.20 -0.44 -22.48
N TYR A 580 -28.32 0.61 -23.31
CA TYR A 580 -29.07 1.81 -22.95
C TYR A 580 -30.55 1.78 -23.38
N ARG A 581 -30.99 0.78 -24.15
CA ARG A 581 -32.37 0.65 -24.68
C ARG A 581 -32.83 -0.81 -24.67
N GLY A 582 -34.14 -0.99 -24.51
CA GLY A 582 -34.78 -2.30 -24.53
C GLY A 582 -34.52 -3.14 -23.28
N ASP A 583 -34.52 -4.47 -23.40
CA ASP A 583 -34.61 -5.42 -22.29
C ASP A 583 -33.56 -5.18 -21.18
N VAL A 584 -32.29 -4.98 -21.52
CA VAL A 584 -31.25 -4.71 -20.52
C VAL A 584 -31.52 -3.42 -19.75
N ALA A 585 -31.84 -2.33 -20.47
CA ALA A 585 -32.14 -1.03 -19.84
C ALA A 585 -33.39 -1.09 -18.97
N ASP A 586 -34.44 -1.73 -19.48
CA ASP A 586 -35.73 -1.82 -18.79
C ASP A 586 -35.63 -2.65 -17.50
N ARG A 587 -34.95 -3.80 -17.55
CA ARG A 587 -34.69 -4.66 -16.40
C ARG A 587 -33.78 -3.98 -15.38
N TYR A 588 -32.71 -3.34 -15.83
CA TYR A 588 -31.76 -2.64 -14.97
C TYR A 588 -32.44 -1.49 -14.22
N ALA A 589 -33.14 -0.61 -14.95
CA ALA A 589 -33.86 0.50 -14.32
C ALA A 589 -34.99 0.03 -13.38
N SER A 590 -35.76 -0.99 -13.79
CA SER A 590 -36.83 -1.55 -12.96
C SER A 590 -36.33 -2.17 -11.67
N ASP A 591 -35.22 -2.95 -11.74
CA ASP A 591 -34.59 -3.56 -10.58
C ASP A 591 -34.10 -2.49 -9.57
N LEU A 592 -33.36 -1.50 -10.05
CA LEU A 592 -32.83 -0.43 -9.22
C LEU A 592 -33.96 0.43 -8.59
N ARG A 593 -34.97 0.79 -9.37
CA ARG A 593 -36.14 1.55 -8.86
C ARG A 593 -36.92 0.77 -7.81
N GLY A 594 -37.12 -0.51 -8.00
CA GLY A 594 -37.74 -1.39 -7.00
C GLY A 594 -37.02 -1.40 -5.65
N LYS A 595 -35.78 -0.91 -5.62
CA LYS A 595 -34.91 -0.81 -4.43
C LYS A 595 -34.60 0.63 -4.03
N GLY A 596 -35.41 1.59 -4.50
CA GLY A 596 -35.33 3.00 -4.07
C GLY A 596 -34.41 3.91 -4.88
N ASN A 597 -33.80 3.44 -5.99
CA ASN A 597 -33.02 4.30 -6.88
C ASN A 597 -33.92 5.18 -7.73
N ALA A 598 -33.46 6.36 -8.14
CA ALA A 598 -34.19 7.31 -8.95
C ALA A 598 -34.08 7.06 -10.48
N MET A 599 -33.26 6.10 -10.94
CA MET A 599 -32.99 5.87 -12.35
C MET A 599 -34.18 5.28 -13.09
N ARG A 600 -34.50 5.82 -14.26
CA ARG A 600 -35.48 5.30 -15.22
C ARG A 600 -34.78 4.79 -16.49
N ALA A 601 -35.45 3.96 -17.26
CA ALA A 601 -35.00 3.53 -18.57
C ALA A 601 -34.78 4.75 -19.53
N THR A 602 -35.57 5.83 -19.37
CA THR A 602 -35.37 7.06 -20.12
C THR A 602 -34.07 7.79 -19.78
N ASP A 603 -33.59 7.71 -18.54
CA ASP A 603 -32.29 8.28 -18.16
C ASP A 603 -31.14 7.55 -18.84
N LEU A 604 -31.23 6.22 -18.92
CA LEU A 604 -30.33 5.39 -19.71
C LEU A 604 -30.37 5.77 -21.20
N ALA A 605 -31.58 5.82 -21.77
CA ALA A 605 -31.76 6.12 -23.21
C ALA A 605 -31.26 7.51 -23.64
N ARG A 606 -31.15 8.45 -22.69
CA ARG A 606 -30.64 9.83 -22.88
C ARG A 606 -29.14 9.95 -22.58
N TYR A 607 -28.48 8.87 -22.17
CA TYR A 607 -27.05 8.95 -21.88
C TYR A 607 -26.23 9.11 -23.17
N PHE A 608 -25.19 9.90 -23.10
CA PHE A 608 -24.19 10.07 -24.17
C PHE A 608 -22.80 10.32 -23.56
N ALA A 609 -21.75 9.88 -24.22
CA ALA A 609 -20.38 10.26 -23.91
C ALA A 609 -20.11 11.67 -24.47
N ALA A 610 -19.52 12.53 -23.66
CA ALA A 610 -19.27 13.92 -24.02
C ALA A 610 -17.86 14.11 -24.62
N ASP A 611 -17.74 15.04 -25.56
CA ASP A 611 -16.44 15.52 -26.02
C ASP A 611 -15.98 16.64 -25.10
N ARG A 612 -14.74 16.52 -24.65
CA ARG A 612 -14.09 17.56 -23.85
C ARG A 612 -12.80 18.02 -24.52
N VAL A 613 -12.43 19.24 -24.24
CA VAL A 613 -11.09 19.74 -24.63
C VAL A 613 -10.12 19.29 -23.53
N PRO A 614 -9.12 18.46 -23.85
CA PRO A 614 -8.18 18.00 -22.84
C PRO A 614 -7.41 19.19 -22.25
N VAL A 615 -7.17 19.16 -20.95
CA VAL A 615 -6.27 20.11 -20.29
C VAL A 615 -4.88 19.91 -20.82
N SER A 616 -4.16 21.00 -21.10
CA SER A 616 -2.80 20.93 -21.58
C SER A 616 -1.87 21.87 -20.82
N THR A 617 -0.63 21.44 -20.66
CA THR A 617 0.48 22.28 -20.19
C THR A 617 1.77 21.89 -20.91
N THR A 618 2.76 22.77 -20.84
CA THR A 618 4.14 22.44 -21.25
C THR A 618 4.98 22.10 -20.02
N TYR A 619 5.99 21.26 -20.18
CA TYR A 619 6.94 20.91 -19.14
C TYR A 619 8.28 20.52 -19.77
N ARG A 620 9.33 21.32 -19.54
CA ARG A 620 10.71 21.04 -19.99
C ARG A 620 10.83 20.57 -21.45
N GLY A 621 10.13 21.26 -22.37
CA GLY A 621 10.14 20.95 -23.79
C GLY A 621 9.16 19.88 -24.24
N TYR A 622 8.33 19.36 -23.33
CA TYR A 622 7.21 18.47 -23.65
C TYR A 622 5.88 19.21 -23.57
N THR A 623 4.89 18.74 -24.35
CA THR A 623 3.49 19.14 -24.22
C THR A 623 2.72 17.96 -23.62
N ILE A 624 2.01 18.18 -22.52
CA ILE A 624 1.25 17.16 -21.79
C ILE A 624 -0.23 17.45 -21.92
N PHE A 625 -1.01 16.43 -22.29
CA PHE A 625 -2.47 16.46 -22.32
C PHE A 625 -3.02 15.50 -21.27
N GLY A 626 -4.00 15.95 -20.51
CA GLY A 626 -4.67 15.17 -19.46
C GLY A 626 -6.18 15.35 -19.44
N SER A 627 -6.83 14.71 -18.47
CA SER A 627 -8.27 14.82 -18.23
C SER A 627 -8.74 16.25 -18.08
N ALA A 628 -10.03 16.49 -18.37
CA ALA A 628 -10.65 17.79 -18.24
C ALA A 628 -11.81 17.74 -17.23
N PRO A 629 -12.30 18.89 -16.71
CA PRO A 629 -13.51 18.94 -15.90
C PRO A 629 -14.68 18.17 -16.54
N PRO A 630 -15.44 17.37 -15.74
CA PRO A 630 -15.49 17.35 -14.28
C PRO A 630 -14.34 16.61 -13.58
N ALA A 631 -13.47 15.91 -14.29
CA ALA A 631 -12.29 15.32 -13.68
C ALA A 631 -11.23 16.37 -13.34
N SER A 632 -10.65 16.25 -12.15
CA SER A 632 -9.62 17.16 -11.65
C SER A 632 -8.17 16.70 -11.94
N GLY A 633 -7.99 15.46 -12.43
CA GLY A 633 -6.69 14.85 -12.55
C GLY A 633 -5.72 15.62 -13.45
N GLY A 634 -6.10 15.93 -14.69
CA GLY A 634 -5.25 16.68 -15.62
C GLY A 634 -4.98 18.11 -15.18
N VAL A 635 -5.96 18.74 -14.51
CA VAL A 635 -5.82 20.08 -13.94
C VAL A 635 -4.79 20.08 -12.81
N THR A 636 -4.88 19.13 -11.90
CA THR A 636 -3.94 18.96 -10.78
C THR A 636 -2.53 18.63 -11.28
N LEU A 637 -2.42 17.71 -12.25
CA LEU A 637 -1.15 17.34 -12.88
C LEU A 637 -0.46 18.54 -13.54
N ALA A 638 -1.23 19.37 -14.27
CA ALA A 638 -0.70 20.59 -14.88
C ALA A 638 -0.10 21.54 -13.83
N ALA A 639 -0.81 21.75 -12.72
CA ALA A 639 -0.32 22.60 -11.63
C ALA A 639 0.95 22.02 -10.98
N GLN A 640 1.01 20.72 -10.74
CA GLN A 640 2.19 20.05 -10.17
C GLN A 640 3.42 20.19 -11.08
N LEU A 641 3.27 19.93 -12.37
CA LEU A 641 4.36 20.04 -13.33
C LEU A 641 4.81 21.50 -13.51
N ASN A 642 3.87 22.44 -13.53
CA ASN A 642 4.18 23.87 -13.61
C ASN A 642 4.95 24.37 -12.38
N ASN A 643 4.62 23.86 -11.20
CA ASN A 643 5.36 24.15 -9.97
C ASN A 643 6.77 23.51 -10.01
N LEU A 644 6.90 22.25 -10.38
CA LEU A 644 8.18 21.54 -10.39
C LEU A 644 9.14 22.10 -11.46
N GLU A 645 8.62 22.66 -12.55
CA GLU A 645 9.45 23.26 -13.61
C GLU A 645 10.30 24.45 -13.12
N GLN A 646 9.97 25.04 -11.96
CA GLN A 646 10.71 26.17 -11.39
C GLN A 646 12.08 25.78 -10.80
N VAL A 647 12.35 24.48 -10.65
CA VAL A 647 13.62 23.96 -10.09
C VAL A 647 14.14 22.82 -10.94
N ALA A 648 15.47 22.68 -11.01
CA ALA A 648 16.09 21.53 -11.65
C ALA A 648 15.94 20.27 -10.80
N THR A 649 15.60 19.14 -11.44
CA THR A 649 15.65 17.80 -10.83
C THR A 649 16.94 17.13 -11.31
N VAL A 650 17.88 16.90 -10.38
CA VAL A 650 19.25 16.54 -10.74
C VAL A 650 19.46 15.03 -10.73
N ALA A 651 18.71 14.31 -9.87
CA ALA A 651 18.85 12.88 -9.66
C ALA A 651 17.49 12.24 -9.28
N PRO A 652 17.37 10.93 -9.40
CA PRO A 652 16.16 10.24 -8.96
C PRO A 652 15.84 10.53 -7.48
N TYR A 653 14.60 10.89 -7.22
CA TYR A 653 14.13 11.27 -5.87
C TYR A 653 14.31 10.19 -4.81
N THR A 654 14.54 8.93 -5.22
CA THR A 654 14.85 7.82 -4.29
C THR A 654 16.21 7.95 -3.64
N SER A 655 17.13 8.72 -4.24
CA SER A 655 18.51 8.92 -3.79
C SER A 655 18.87 10.39 -3.58
N ASP A 656 17.95 11.33 -3.85
CA ASP A 656 18.20 12.77 -3.73
C ASP A 656 17.07 13.48 -2.97
N ALA A 657 17.38 13.95 -1.77
CA ALA A 657 16.44 14.62 -0.88
C ALA A 657 15.94 15.96 -1.45
N ALA A 658 16.79 16.70 -2.14
CA ALA A 658 16.40 17.99 -2.74
C ALA A 658 15.35 17.80 -3.82
N THR A 659 15.52 16.80 -4.68
CA THR A 659 14.54 16.45 -5.72
C THR A 659 13.23 15.97 -5.07
N LEU A 660 13.29 15.08 -4.07
CA LEU A 660 12.08 14.59 -3.41
C LEU A 660 11.33 15.71 -2.68
N HIS A 661 12.05 16.57 -1.96
CA HIS A 661 11.49 17.75 -1.32
C HIS A 661 10.82 18.70 -2.33
N ALA A 662 11.45 18.97 -3.47
CA ALA A 662 10.86 19.78 -4.51
C ALA A 662 9.59 19.16 -5.12
N MET A 663 9.58 17.85 -5.36
CA MET A 663 8.40 17.13 -5.85
C MET A 663 7.24 17.14 -4.84
N ILE A 664 7.52 16.95 -3.55
CA ILE A 664 6.54 17.07 -2.47
C ILE A 664 5.98 18.48 -2.43
N SER A 665 6.84 19.50 -2.45
CA SER A 665 6.44 20.91 -2.43
C SER A 665 5.64 21.30 -3.66
N ALA A 666 5.99 20.78 -4.84
CA ALA A 666 5.23 20.99 -6.07
C ALA A 666 3.78 20.51 -5.95
N TRP A 667 3.56 19.42 -5.23
CA TRP A 667 2.23 18.92 -4.90
C TRP A 667 1.51 19.83 -3.88
N GLN A 668 2.18 20.17 -2.78
CA GLN A 668 1.60 20.95 -1.68
C GLN A 668 1.19 22.37 -2.12
N LEU A 669 1.91 22.94 -3.07
CA LEU A 669 1.66 24.28 -3.62
C LEU A 669 0.59 24.31 -4.73
N VAL A 670 -0.10 23.21 -5.04
CA VAL A 670 -1.25 23.22 -5.96
C VAL A 670 -2.40 24.06 -5.36
N PRO A 671 -3.12 24.86 -6.14
CA PRO A 671 -4.29 25.59 -5.63
C PRO A 671 -5.31 24.67 -4.95
N SER A 672 -5.92 25.13 -3.85
CA SER A 672 -6.90 24.35 -3.09
C SER A 672 -8.30 24.37 -3.71
N SER A 673 -8.55 25.28 -4.67
CA SER A 673 -9.83 25.46 -5.36
C SER A 673 -10.23 24.29 -6.28
N ARG A 674 -9.50 23.19 -6.28
CA ARG A 674 -9.89 21.96 -7.00
C ARG A 674 -11.27 21.42 -6.59
N ASN A 675 -11.78 21.77 -5.44
CA ASN A 675 -13.15 21.48 -5.01
C ASN A 675 -14.21 22.23 -5.84
N ARG A 676 -13.80 23.24 -6.62
CA ARG A 676 -14.64 23.96 -7.59
C ARG A 676 -14.56 23.37 -9.00
N ILE A 677 -13.82 22.27 -9.19
CA ILE A 677 -13.78 21.54 -10.45
C ILE A 677 -14.97 20.59 -10.47
N ALA A 678 -15.99 20.98 -11.21
CA ALA A 678 -17.27 20.28 -11.34
C ALA A 678 -17.66 20.17 -12.82
N ASP A 679 -18.89 19.71 -13.11
CA ASP A 679 -19.37 19.60 -14.49
C ASP A 679 -19.52 21.00 -15.11
N PRO A 680 -18.72 21.36 -16.13
CA PRO A 680 -18.78 22.68 -16.77
C PRO A 680 -20.08 22.92 -17.54
N GLY A 681 -20.91 21.89 -17.71
CA GLY A 681 -22.25 22.04 -18.26
C GLY A 681 -23.27 22.67 -17.29
N LEU A 682 -22.95 22.68 -15.99
CA LEU A 682 -23.83 23.13 -14.92
C LEU A 682 -23.22 24.22 -14.04
N TRP A 683 -21.93 24.28 -13.94
CA TRP A 683 -21.19 25.25 -13.11
C TRP A 683 -20.11 25.99 -13.91
N PRO A 684 -19.86 27.27 -13.63
CA PRO A 684 -18.73 27.97 -14.17
C PRO A 684 -17.43 27.41 -13.57
N VAL A 685 -16.63 26.72 -14.37
CA VAL A 685 -15.38 26.12 -13.94
C VAL A 685 -14.20 26.89 -14.52
N ASP A 686 -13.42 27.55 -13.66
CA ASP A 686 -12.19 28.23 -14.04
C ASP A 686 -10.97 27.37 -13.66
N ILE A 687 -10.26 26.87 -14.68
CA ILE A 687 -9.03 26.09 -14.50
C ILE A 687 -7.76 26.93 -14.66
N SER A 688 -7.87 28.22 -14.98
CA SER A 688 -6.72 29.10 -15.25
C SER A 688 -5.71 29.15 -14.08
N PRO A 689 -6.12 29.13 -12.79
CA PRO A 689 -5.16 29.12 -11.68
C PRO A 689 -4.24 27.90 -11.64
N PHE A 690 -4.68 26.79 -12.25
CA PHE A 690 -3.93 25.53 -12.25
C PHE A 690 -2.97 25.42 -13.44
N VAL A 691 -3.41 25.84 -14.61
CA VAL A 691 -2.63 25.72 -15.85
C VAL A 691 -1.68 26.90 -16.09
N SER A 692 -1.89 28.01 -15.38
CA SER A 692 -1.08 29.23 -15.54
C SER A 692 0.34 29.06 -14.99
N LYS A 693 1.33 29.32 -15.83
CA LYS A 693 2.74 29.40 -15.45
C LYS A 693 3.02 30.56 -14.49
N ASP A 694 2.29 31.65 -14.62
CA ASP A 694 2.43 32.83 -13.73
C ASP A 694 1.93 32.49 -12.31
N THR A 695 0.80 31.80 -12.21
CA THR A 695 0.30 31.31 -10.91
C THR A 695 1.32 30.35 -10.28
N ALA A 696 1.88 29.43 -11.06
CA ALA A 696 2.89 28.49 -10.55
C ALA A 696 4.13 29.25 -10.05
N ARG A 697 4.67 30.20 -10.82
CA ARG A 697 5.80 31.06 -10.40
C ARG A 697 5.48 31.85 -9.11
N ALA A 698 4.27 32.40 -9.03
CA ALA A 698 3.86 33.15 -7.83
C ALA A 698 3.79 32.27 -6.60
N ARG A 699 3.24 31.05 -6.73
CA ARG A 699 3.14 30.10 -5.61
C ARG A 699 4.50 29.50 -5.25
N TRP A 700 5.39 29.28 -6.23
CA TRP A 700 6.72 28.76 -6.01
C TRP A 700 7.62 29.67 -5.16
N LYS A 701 7.30 30.96 -5.05
CA LYS A 701 7.98 31.87 -4.10
C LYS A 701 7.89 31.42 -2.64
N CYS A 702 6.93 30.56 -2.32
CA CYS A 702 6.79 29.95 -0.98
C CYS A 702 7.59 28.65 -0.82
N PHE A 703 8.29 28.19 -1.84
CA PHE A 703 9.21 27.07 -1.73
C PHE A 703 10.48 27.52 -0.98
N ASP A 704 10.88 26.76 -0.01
CA ASP A 704 12.14 26.91 0.74
C ASP A 704 12.93 25.61 0.60
N ALA A 705 14.15 25.68 0.10
CA ALA A 705 14.98 24.48 -0.13
C ALA A 705 15.41 23.76 1.17
N ALA A 706 15.30 24.42 2.32
CA ALA A 706 15.71 23.89 3.61
C ALA A 706 14.52 23.52 4.52
N HIS A 707 13.30 23.96 4.21
CA HIS A 707 12.15 23.77 5.07
C HIS A 707 10.91 23.32 4.31
N ALA A 708 10.17 22.37 4.90
CA ALA A 708 8.91 21.87 4.38
C ALA A 708 7.85 22.96 4.29
N VAL A 709 7.02 22.90 3.24
CA VAL A 709 5.85 23.77 3.10
C VAL A 709 4.88 23.51 4.26
N SER A 710 4.55 24.55 5.02
CA SER A 710 3.62 24.46 6.14
C SER A 710 2.17 24.65 5.67
N SER A 711 1.25 23.85 6.17
CA SER A 711 -0.18 24.03 5.95
C SER A 711 -0.71 25.39 6.46
N ARG A 712 -0.01 26.00 7.39
CA ARG A 712 -0.34 27.34 7.94
C ARG A 712 -0.14 28.49 6.97
N MET A 713 0.58 28.25 5.87
CA MET A 713 0.74 29.22 4.78
C MET A 713 -0.57 29.43 4.00
N PHE A 714 -1.55 28.52 4.17
CA PHE A 714 -2.77 28.51 3.35
C PHE A 714 -3.98 29.05 4.12
N ARG A 715 -4.74 29.95 3.51
CA ARG A 715 -6.09 30.34 3.88
C ARG A 715 -7.00 30.21 2.66
N GLY A 716 -7.60 29.03 2.48
CA GLY A 716 -8.27 28.69 1.23
C GLY A 716 -7.27 28.73 0.07
N ASP A 717 -7.58 29.49 -0.98
CA ASP A 717 -6.67 29.68 -2.12
C ASP A 717 -5.57 30.73 -1.90
N THR A 718 -5.68 31.53 -0.83
CA THR A 718 -4.68 32.52 -0.48
C THR A 718 -3.48 31.85 0.16
N LEU A 719 -2.31 32.10 -0.43
CA LEU A 719 -1.03 31.59 0.05
C LEU A 719 -0.17 32.77 0.53
N THR A 720 0.25 32.71 1.79
CA THR A 720 1.14 33.72 2.38
C THR A 720 2.47 33.05 2.69
N CYS A 721 3.51 33.44 1.97
CA CYS A 721 4.86 32.95 2.19
C CYS A 721 5.51 33.64 3.40
N GLY A 722 6.16 32.90 4.27
CA GLY A 722 6.88 33.39 5.45
C GLY A 722 7.05 32.29 6.50
N THR A 723 7.93 32.54 7.45
CA THR A 723 8.12 31.62 8.58
C THR A 723 6.83 31.57 9.40
N PRO A 724 6.21 30.40 9.62
CA PRO A 724 5.03 30.31 10.47
C PRO A 724 5.39 30.76 11.88
N ALA A 725 4.54 31.58 12.50
CA ALA A 725 4.69 31.92 13.91
C ALA A 725 4.75 30.62 14.76
N ALA A 726 5.62 30.63 15.77
CA ALA A 726 5.77 29.52 16.72
C ALA A 726 4.39 29.00 17.19
N PRO A 727 4.25 27.70 17.46
CA PRO A 727 2.98 27.14 17.87
C PRO A 727 2.50 27.84 19.15
N ALA A 728 1.27 28.33 19.13
CA ALA A 728 0.59 28.74 20.34
C ALA A 728 0.51 27.50 21.24
N THR A 729 0.89 27.67 22.52
CA THR A 729 0.80 26.63 23.56
C THR A 729 -0.53 25.87 23.44
N PRO A 730 -0.55 24.54 23.53
CA PRO A 730 -1.81 23.79 23.45
C PRO A 730 -2.71 24.22 24.60
N VAL A 731 -3.85 24.79 24.27
CA VAL A 731 -4.93 24.95 25.26
C VAL A 731 -5.47 23.54 25.50
N SER A 732 -5.29 23.05 26.72
CA SER A 732 -5.89 21.80 27.17
C SER A 732 -7.41 21.95 27.14
N GLY A 733 -8.01 21.51 26.05
CA GLY A 733 -9.45 21.40 25.86
C GLY A 733 -9.82 19.94 25.86
N THR A 734 -10.62 19.55 26.83
CA THR A 734 -11.27 18.24 26.92
C THR A 734 -11.82 17.80 25.58
N ALA A 735 -11.32 16.66 25.08
CA ALA A 735 -11.85 15.99 23.91
C ALA A 735 -13.33 15.66 24.12
N ARG A 736 -14.18 16.28 23.36
CA ARG A 736 -15.54 15.80 23.16
C ARG A 736 -15.50 14.71 22.08
N ASN A 737 -15.90 13.53 22.47
CA ASN A 737 -16.19 12.42 21.57
C ASN A 737 -17.25 12.89 20.55
N GLY A 738 -16.84 13.00 19.31
CA GLY A 738 -17.70 13.28 18.18
C GLY A 738 -17.33 12.38 17.02
N ASP A 739 -17.92 11.20 16.99
CA ASP A 739 -17.86 10.22 15.90
C ASP A 739 -18.52 10.69 14.60
N ASP A 740 -18.98 11.93 14.54
CA ASP A 740 -19.88 12.44 13.49
C ASP A 740 -19.18 13.14 12.32
N ASP A 741 -17.89 13.48 12.41
CA ASP A 741 -17.24 14.33 11.39
C ASP A 741 -16.57 13.56 10.23
N VAL A 742 -16.46 12.25 10.31
CA VAL A 742 -15.76 11.45 9.27
C VAL A 742 -16.63 11.17 8.04
N ARG A 743 -17.94 11.35 8.14
CA ARG A 743 -18.90 10.90 7.11
C ARG A 743 -19.38 11.95 6.13
N SER A 744 -19.16 13.23 6.36
CA SER A 744 -19.65 14.31 5.46
C SER A 744 -18.68 14.73 4.36
N ALA A 745 -17.50 14.13 4.29
CA ALA A 745 -16.42 14.49 3.34
C ALA A 745 -16.12 13.41 2.32
N GLN A 746 -17.11 12.79 1.76
CA GLN A 746 -16.95 11.72 0.76
C GLN A 746 -16.44 12.17 -0.61
N GLY A 747 -15.95 13.38 -0.75
CA GLY A 747 -15.31 13.86 -2.00
C GLY A 747 -13.81 13.56 -2.14
N SER A 748 -13.09 13.30 -1.06
CA SER A 748 -11.67 12.97 -1.11
C SER A 748 -11.23 12.44 0.25
N VAL A 749 -11.38 11.14 0.48
CA VAL A 749 -10.78 10.50 1.65
C VAL A 749 -9.26 10.55 1.48
N SER A 750 -8.61 11.39 2.27
CA SER A 750 -7.16 11.33 2.45
C SER A 750 -6.85 10.05 3.23
N VAL A 751 -6.18 9.13 2.60
CA VAL A 751 -5.64 7.95 3.27
C VAL A 751 -4.47 8.42 4.12
N THR A 752 -4.69 8.63 5.41
CA THR A 752 -3.69 9.19 6.32
C THR A 752 -3.04 8.17 7.24
N GLU A 753 -3.48 6.91 7.19
CA GLU A 753 -2.90 5.84 8.00
C GLU A 753 -2.58 4.63 7.16
N PRO A 754 -1.53 3.86 7.50
CA PRO A 754 -1.25 2.63 6.80
C PRO A 754 -2.48 1.73 6.87
N CYS A 755 -2.86 1.18 5.73
CA CYS A 755 -4.01 0.28 5.64
C CYS A 755 -3.77 -0.95 6.53
N ASN A 756 -4.06 -0.84 7.81
CA ASN A 756 -4.14 -2.00 8.67
C ASN A 756 -5.49 -2.69 8.41
N VAL A 757 -5.44 -3.74 7.59
CA VAL A 757 -6.63 -4.55 7.27
C VAL A 757 -7.24 -5.28 8.48
N GLN A 758 -6.60 -5.19 9.65
CA GLN A 758 -7.10 -5.75 10.91
C GLN A 758 -7.91 -4.73 11.70
N ASP A 759 -7.78 -3.44 11.41
CA ASP A 759 -8.61 -2.38 11.98
C ASP A 759 -9.76 -2.06 11.02
N HIS A 760 -11.00 -2.34 11.44
CA HIS A 760 -12.20 -2.09 10.63
C HIS A 760 -12.36 -0.61 10.25
N ALA A 761 -11.96 0.33 11.10
CA ALA A 761 -12.03 1.75 10.82
C ALA A 761 -10.98 2.16 9.79
N GLN A 762 -9.76 1.63 9.87
CA GLN A 762 -8.68 1.85 8.89
C GLN A 762 -8.95 1.11 7.58
N ALA A 763 -9.51 -0.09 7.63
CA ALA A 763 -9.95 -0.81 6.44
C ALA A 763 -10.98 0.01 5.64
N ALA A 764 -11.87 0.76 6.30
CA ALA A 764 -12.82 1.65 5.62
C ALA A 764 -12.14 2.76 4.80
N VAL A 765 -11.01 3.29 5.27
CA VAL A 765 -10.22 4.31 4.55
C VAL A 765 -9.49 3.70 3.35
N CYS A 766 -9.01 2.46 3.46
CA CYS A 766 -8.40 1.71 2.35
C CYS A 766 -9.41 1.32 1.28
N ARG A 767 -10.68 1.19 1.64
CA ARG A 767 -11.79 0.79 0.77
C ARG A 767 -12.10 1.77 -0.36
N ALA A 768 -11.64 3.02 -0.28
CA ALA A 768 -12.03 4.09 -1.20
C ALA A 768 -11.32 4.08 -2.58
N GLN A 769 -10.65 3.01 -3.01
CA GLN A 769 -9.67 3.08 -4.10
C GLN A 769 -9.95 2.19 -5.34
N GLY A 770 -11.21 1.79 -5.58
CA GLY A 770 -11.59 1.01 -6.76
C GLY A 770 -11.46 1.81 -8.06
N THR A 771 -10.56 1.46 -8.93
CA THR A 771 -10.38 2.06 -10.27
C THR A 771 -9.42 1.17 -11.05
N THR A 772 -9.54 1.13 -12.38
CA THR A 772 -8.53 0.53 -13.24
C THR A 772 -8.06 1.52 -14.30
N ALA A 773 -6.85 1.31 -14.82
CA ALA A 773 -6.28 2.10 -15.90
C ALA A 773 -5.53 1.20 -16.88
N PHE A 774 -5.49 1.61 -18.14
CA PHE A 774 -4.73 0.90 -19.15
C PHE A 774 -4.33 1.84 -20.29
N VAL A 775 -3.33 1.43 -21.03
CA VAL A 775 -2.76 2.18 -22.15
C VAL A 775 -2.54 1.23 -23.33
N VAL A 776 -2.82 1.70 -24.53
CA VAL A 776 -2.50 1.04 -25.79
C VAL A 776 -1.79 2.04 -26.69
N ALA A 777 -0.70 1.64 -27.31
CA ALA A 777 0.01 2.50 -28.26
C ALA A 777 0.71 1.68 -29.36
N ASP A 778 1.02 2.36 -30.46
CA ASP A 778 1.83 1.80 -31.55
C ASP A 778 3.00 2.73 -31.95
N GLY A 779 3.91 2.20 -32.75
CA GLY A 779 5.08 2.91 -33.25
C GLY A 779 4.78 3.95 -34.33
N ASP A 780 3.55 4.02 -34.83
CA ASP A 780 3.08 5.05 -35.76
C ASP A 780 2.68 6.34 -35.04
N GLY A 781 2.64 6.33 -33.72
CA GLY A 781 2.26 7.48 -32.89
C GLY A 781 0.76 7.49 -32.54
N ASN A 782 0.04 6.39 -32.73
CA ASN A 782 -1.30 6.26 -32.20
C ASN A 782 -1.23 5.84 -30.73
N ALA A 783 -2.08 6.42 -29.88
CA ALA A 783 -2.12 6.11 -28.46
C ALA A 783 -3.51 6.28 -27.86
N VAL A 784 -3.87 5.41 -26.94
CA VAL A 784 -5.06 5.52 -26.12
C VAL A 784 -4.67 5.37 -24.66
N ALA A 785 -5.08 6.31 -23.81
CA ALA A 785 -4.96 6.22 -22.36
C ALA A 785 -6.35 6.27 -21.73
N VAL A 786 -6.66 5.31 -20.87
CA VAL A 786 -7.98 5.18 -20.24
C VAL A 786 -7.83 5.05 -18.74
N THR A 787 -8.73 5.73 -18.02
CA THR A 787 -9.02 5.43 -16.61
C THR A 787 -10.52 5.22 -16.48
N GLN A 788 -10.92 4.05 -16.00
CA GLN A 788 -12.32 3.67 -15.78
C GLN A 788 -12.52 3.08 -14.39
N THR A 789 -13.75 3.20 -13.84
CA THR A 789 -13.97 2.89 -12.43
C THR A 789 -15.45 2.65 -12.12
N LEU A 790 -15.69 1.97 -10.99
CA LEU A 790 -17.01 1.94 -10.32
C LEU A 790 -17.10 2.98 -9.20
N GLY A 791 -15.96 3.52 -8.73
CA GLY A 791 -15.87 4.42 -7.59
C GLY A 791 -15.01 3.82 -6.49
N THR A 792 -15.61 3.24 -5.48
CA THR A 792 -14.90 2.43 -4.49
C THR A 792 -14.68 1.00 -4.99
N TRP A 793 -13.82 0.23 -4.32
CA TRP A 793 -13.71 -1.21 -4.54
C TRP A 793 -15.07 -1.88 -4.30
N GLY A 794 -15.54 -2.67 -5.28
CA GLY A 794 -16.86 -3.28 -5.25
C GLY A 794 -18.02 -2.36 -5.69
N GLY A 795 -17.74 -1.07 -5.96
CA GLY A 795 -18.76 -0.10 -6.34
C GLY A 795 -19.92 -0.06 -5.35
N ASN A 796 -21.13 -0.29 -5.84
CA ASN A 796 -22.33 -0.36 -4.99
C ASN A 796 -22.54 -1.71 -4.28
N PHE A 797 -21.65 -2.68 -4.44
CA PHE A 797 -21.70 -4.07 -3.89
C PHE A 797 -22.88 -4.92 -4.32
N TYR A 798 -23.74 -4.40 -5.16
CA TYR A 798 -24.95 -5.06 -5.62
C TYR A 798 -24.84 -5.48 -7.09
N VAL A 799 -24.96 -6.76 -7.33
CA VAL A 799 -25.06 -7.33 -8.69
C VAL A 799 -26.52 -7.35 -9.09
N SER A 800 -26.91 -6.64 -10.17
CA SER A 800 -28.28 -6.68 -10.66
C SER A 800 -28.64 -8.09 -11.17
N PRO A 801 -29.70 -8.71 -10.62
CA PRO A 801 -30.10 -10.09 -10.95
C PRO A 801 -30.33 -10.31 -12.45
N GLY A 802 -29.73 -11.37 -13.00
CA GLY A 802 -29.84 -11.73 -14.40
C GLY A 802 -29.10 -10.82 -15.38
N LEU A 803 -28.39 -9.77 -14.87
CA LEU A 803 -27.53 -8.88 -15.67
C LEU A 803 -26.05 -9.06 -15.38
N GLY A 804 -25.70 -9.50 -14.17
CA GLY A 804 -24.40 -10.03 -13.82
C GLY A 804 -23.28 -9.02 -13.59
N PHE A 805 -23.55 -7.72 -13.42
CA PHE A 805 -22.51 -6.71 -13.21
C PHE A 805 -22.73 -5.86 -11.96
N LEU A 806 -21.63 -5.39 -11.39
CA LEU A 806 -21.60 -4.36 -10.36
C LEU A 806 -21.72 -2.97 -10.98
N SER A 807 -22.28 -2.04 -10.24
CA SER A 807 -22.50 -0.66 -10.67
C SER A 807 -21.71 0.33 -9.82
N ASN A 808 -21.63 1.57 -10.31
CA ASN A 808 -20.99 2.65 -9.61
C ASN A 808 -21.76 3.06 -8.34
N ASP A 809 -21.05 3.69 -7.40
CA ASP A 809 -21.56 4.20 -6.12
C ASP A 809 -21.59 5.73 -6.06
N LYS A 810 -21.67 6.40 -7.22
CA LYS A 810 -21.28 7.81 -7.33
C LYS A 810 -22.28 8.81 -6.79
N LEU A 811 -23.48 8.41 -6.43
CA LEU A 811 -24.40 9.33 -5.75
C LEU A 811 -23.82 9.82 -4.41
N LEU A 812 -22.98 9.01 -3.74
CA LEU A 812 -22.22 9.38 -2.54
C LEU A 812 -21.31 10.61 -2.71
N SER A 813 -20.91 10.93 -3.93
CA SER A 813 -19.99 12.04 -4.21
C SER A 813 -20.67 13.40 -4.27
N TYR A 814 -21.97 13.47 -4.13
CA TYR A 814 -22.73 14.71 -4.25
C TYR A 814 -23.18 15.27 -2.92
N GLY A 815 -22.97 16.57 -2.75
CA GLY A 815 -23.55 17.33 -1.64
C GLY A 815 -25.03 17.64 -1.84
N THR A 816 -25.71 17.94 -0.75
CA THR A 816 -27.12 18.34 -0.73
C THR A 816 -27.32 19.87 -0.69
N ASN A 817 -26.26 20.64 -0.48
CA ASN A 817 -26.34 22.10 -0.50
C ASN A 817 -26.29 22.62 -1.95
N PRO A 818 -27.34 23.25 -2.46
CA PRO A 818 -27.44 23.72 -3.84
C PRO A 818 -26.41 24.79 -4.22
N SER A 819 -25.87 25.50 -3.21
CA SER A 819 -24.90 26.56 -3.43
C SER A 819 -23.46 26.02 -3.62
N ASN A 820 -23.21 24.72 -3.39
CA ASN A 820 -21.91 24.14 -3.50
C ASN A 820 -21.67 23.55 -4.90
N TYR A 821 -20.47 23.73 -5.42
CA TYR A 821 -19.99 22.96 -6.56
C TYR A 821 -20.10 21.46 -6.26
N GLY A 822 -20.62 20.68 -7.20
CA GLY A 822 -20.86 19.26 -6.96
C GLY A 822 -22.14 18.98 -6.15
N ALA A 823 -23.12 19.92 -6.10
CA ALA A 823 -24.45 19.62 -5.62
C ALA A 823 -25.16 18.58 -6.51
N ARG A 824 -26.03 17.77 -5.93
CA ARG A 824 -26.82 16.75 -6.64
C ARG A 824 -27.86 17.39 -7.53
N LEU A 825 -27.50 17.73 -8.74
CA LEU A 825 -28.42 18.27 -9.75
C LEU A 825 -28.73 17.22 -10.82
N PRO A 826 -29.95 17.16 -11.36
CA PRO A 826 -30.28 16.28 -12.47
C PRO A 826 -29.29 16.41 -13.63
N TYR A 827 -28.91 15.30 -14.19
CA TYR A 827 -27.96 15.18 -15.32
C TYR A 827 -26.52 15.60 -15.04
N ALA A 828 -26.16 16.04 -13.82
CA ALA A 828 -24.79 16.40 -13.46
C ALA A 828 -23.87 15.19 -13.64
N ARG A 829 -22.67 15.44 -14.13
CA ARG A 829 -21.56 14.50 -14.17
C ARG A 829 -20.67 14.76 -12.97
N HIS A 830 -20.28 13.72 -12.27
CA HIS A 830 -19.56 13.89 -11.01
C HIS A 830 -18.07 14.16 -11.22
N GLY A 831 -17.45 14.85 -10.27
CA GLY A 831 -16.02 15.06 -10.21
C GLY A 831 -15.24 13.77 -9.90
N SER A 832 -14.02 13.64 -10.44
CA SER A 832 -13.13 12.52 -10.21
C SER A 832 -11.66 12.95 -10.28
N SER A 833 -10.77 12.15 -9.68
CA SER A 833 -9.31 12.32 -9.79
C SER A 833 -8.67 11.57 -10.96
N ILE A 834 -9.47 10.94 -11.84
CA ILE A 834 -8.93 10.21 -12.99
C ILE A 834 -8.04 11.09 -13.86
N SER A 835 -6.93 10.51 -14.37
CA SER A 835 -5.86 11.27 -15.03
C SER A 835 -5.21 10.51 -16.19
N PRO A 836 -5.99 10.05 -17.21
CA PRO A 836 -5.37 9.56 -18.43
C PRO A 836 -4.52 10.68 -19.06
N THR A 837 -3.31 10.35 -19.50
CA THR A 837 -2.33 11.35 -19.93
C THR A 837 -1.58 10.89 -21.17
N ILE A 838 -1.39 11.79 -22.14
CA ILE A 838 -0.53 11.59 -23.32
C ILE A 838 0.47 12.74 -23.40
N VAL A 839 1.75 12.40 -23.57
CA VAL A 839 2.89 13.32 -23.62
C VAL A 839 3.46 13.39 -25.03
N PHE A 840 3.75 14.59 -25.47
CA PHE A 840 4.39 14.88 -26.75
C PHE A 840 5.74 15.53 -26.52
N ARG A 841 6.72 15.16 -27.31
CA ARG A 841 7.99 15.88 -27.38
C ARG A 841 7.81 17.09 -28.29
N GLY A 842 8.25 18.26 -27.85
CA GLY A 842 8.12 19.51 -28.55
C GLY A 842 6.80 20.25 -28.30
N THR A 843 6.68 21.41 -28.90
CA THR A 843 5.54 22.33 -28.84
C THR A 843 5.07 22.65 -30.25
N GLY A 844 3.85 23.16 -30.37
CA GLY A 844 3.29 23.50 -31.71
C GLY A 844 2.78 22.26 -32.46
N ILE A 845 2.70 22.37 -33.79
CA ILE A 845 2.13 21.34 -34.66
C ILE A 845 3.08 20.19 -34.97
N GLU A 846 4.38 20.41 -34.85
CA GLU A 846 5.42 19.39 -35.11
C GLU A 846 5.64 18.40 -33.96
N ARG A 847 4.91 18.55 -32.85
CA ARG A 847 5.07 17.68 -31.71
C ARG A 847 4.69 16.24 -32.03
N LYS A 848 5.42 15.28 -31.39
CA LYS A 848 5.20 13.83 -31.56
C LYS A 848 4.85 13.19 -30.24
N PRO A 849 3.88 12.27 -30.19
CA PRO A 849 3.60 11.52 -28.95
C PRO A 849 4.81 10.65 -28.58
N VAL A 850 5.20 10.68 -27.32
CA VAL A 850 6.38 9.94 -26.81
C VAL A 850 6.05 9.07 -25.59
N LEU A 851 4.94 9.32 -24.92
CA LEU A 851 4.57 8.56 -23.73
C LEU A 851 3.06 8.65 -23.51
N ALA A 852 2.44 7.54 -23.19
CA ALA A 852 1.06 7.49 -22.71
C ALA A 852 1.04 6.83 -21.33
N VAL A 853 0.27 7.40 -20.39
CA VAL A 853 0.20 6.98 -18.98
C VAL A 853 -1.26 6.98 -18.52
N GLY A 854 -1.62 5.97 -17.74
CA GLY A 854 -2.86 5.91 -16.97
C GLY A 854 -2.58 5.41 -15.57
N ALA A 855 -3.39 5.79 -14.60
CA ALA A 855 -3.27 5.28 -13.24
C ALA A 855 -4.62 5.11 -12.56
N ALA A 856 -4.64 4.29 -11.51
CA ALA A 856 -5.77 3.97 -10.65
C ALA A 856 -5.41 4.18 -9.18
N GLY A 857 -6.39 4.33 -8.29
CA GLY A 857 -6.16 4.43 -6.85
C GLY A 857 -6.57 5.75 -6.20
N ASN A 858 -7.69 6.36 -6.62
CA ASN A 858 -8.26 7.59 -6.06
C ASN A 858 -7.23 8.75 -6.00
N ALA A 859 -6.87 9.24 -4.81
CA ALA A 859 -5.87 10.32 -4.66
C ALA A 859 -4.48 9.92 -5.20
N TRP A 860 -4.13 8.64 -5.16
CA TRP A 860 -2.87 8.10 -5.70
C TRP A 860 -2.78 8.14 -7.24
N ILE A 861 -3.90 8.32 -7.95
CA ILE A 861 -3.91 8.41 -9.42
C ILE A 861 -2.95 9.51 -9.88
N ASN A 862 -3.10 10.71 -9.34
CA ASN A 862 -2.25 11.84 -9.72
C ASN A 862 -0.81 11.65 -9.26
N ALA A 863 -0.58 11.05 -8.08
CA ALA A 863 0.76 10.73 -7.61
C ALA A 863 1.47 9.75 -8.55
N ALA A 864 0.78 8.68 -8.95
CA ALA A 864 1.33 7.68 -9.85
C ALA A 864 1.64 8.25 -11.24
N VAL A 865 0.74 9.06 -11.82
CA VAL A 865 0.97 9.70 -13.12
C VAL A 865 2.13 10.69 -13.02
N PHE A 866 2.11 11.61 -12.05
CA PHE A 866 3.14 12.63 -11.86
C PHE A 866 4.54 12.01 -11.70
N GLN A 867 4.68 11.03 -10.81
CA GLN A 867 5.97 10.40 -10.53
C GLN A 867 6.47 9.54 -11.70
N THR A 868 5.55 8.87 -12.42
CA THR A 868 5.89 8.13 -13.64
C THR A 868 6.39 9.08 -14.73
N LEU A 869 5.72 10.23 -14.91
CA LEU A 869 6.16 11.25 -15.87
C LEU A 869 7.55 11.77 -15.53
N VAL A 870 7.77 12.19 -14.28
CA VAL A 870 9.08 12.69 -13.82
C VAL A 870 10.15 11.60 -13.99
N GLY A 871 9.84 10.34 -13.64
CA GLY A 871 10.74 9.20 -13.81
C GLY A 871 11.19 9.01 -15.26
N VAL A 872 10.26 9.14 -16.21
CA VAL A 872 10.58 8.97 -17.65
C VAL A 872 11.19 10.23 -18.25
N LEU A 873 10.62 11.41 -17.99
CA LEU A 873 10.99 12.65 -18.68
C LEU A 873 12.26 13.29 -18.12
N ASP A 874 12.43 13.29 -16.79
CA ASP A 874 13.56 13.94 -16.12
C ASP A 874 14.72 12.97 -15.88
N PHE A 875 14.44 11.75 -15.48
CA PHE A 875 15.47 10.77 -15.13
C PHE A 875 15.77 9.77 -16.26
N GLY A 876 15.06 9.85 -17.40
CA GLY A 876 15.31 8.99 -18.56
C GLY A 876 15.04 7.50 -18.32
N LEU A 877 14.23 7.17 -17.30
CA LEU A 877 13.90 5.78 -16.97
C LEU A 877 12.97 5.18 -18.04
N SER A 878 13.09 3.86 -18.24
CA SER A 878 12.09 3.13 -19.00
C SER A 878 10.73 3.18 -18.28
N PRO A 879 9.59 3.03 -19.00
CA PRO A 879 8.27 2.95 -18.37
C PRO A 879 8.20 1.94 -17.22
N GLN A 880 8.82 0.76 -17.39
CA GLN A 880 8.86 -0.26 -16.37
C GLN A 880 9.58 0.23 -15.09
N ARG A 881 10.76 0.83 -15.24
CA ARG A 881 11.51 1.36 -14.10
C ARG A 881 10.80 2.51 -13.41
N ALA A 882 10.18 3.40 -14.16
CA ALA A 882 9.42 4.52 -13.61
C ALA A 882 8.19 4.03 -12.82
N LEU A 883 7.49 2.99 -13.30
CA LEU A 883 6.37 2.37 -12.57
C LEU A 883 6.80 1.66 -11.29
N GLU A 884 8.03 1.16 -11.22
CA GLU A 884 8.58 0.46 -10.05
C GLU A 884 9.18 1.37 -8.98
N LEU A 885 9.29 2.68 -9.24
CA LEU A 885 9.79 3.62 -8.23
C LEU A 885 8.85 3.64 -7.01
N PRO A 886 9.41 3.76 -5.78
CA PRO A 886 8.62 4.01 -4.58
C PRO A 886 7.75 5.24 -4.74
N ARG A 887 6.47 5.13 -4.39
CA ARG A 887 5.54 6.26 -4.53
C ARG A 887 5.40 7.04 -3.24
N PHE A 888 5.02 8.30 -3.38
CA PHE A 888 4.66 9.15 -2.25
C PHE A 888 3.42 9.99 -2.57
N LEU A 889 2.67 10.34 -1.52
CA LEU A 889 1.49 11.20 -1.61
C LEU A 889 1.48 12.17 -0.43
N PRO A 890 1.67 13.47 -0.65
CA PRO A 890 1.40 14.47 0.37
C PRO A 890 -0.11 14.56 0.63
N SER A 891 -0.51 14.34 1.87
CA SER A 891 -1.89 14.40 2.31
C SER A 891 -2.06 15.36 3.49
N GLN A 892 -3.27 15.81 3.76
CA GLN A 892 -3.59 16.55 4.98
C GLN A 892 -4.28 15.61 5.95
N ARG A 893 -3.79 15.46 7.18
CA ARG A 893 -4.51 14.70 8.20
C ARG A 893 -5.89 15.30 8.41
N GLY A 894 -6.93 14.49 8.21
CA GLY A 894 -8.31 14.83 8.46
C GLY A 894 -9.16 15.20 7.26
N GLY A 895 -8.76 14.86 6.05
CA GLY A 895 -9.58 14.98 4.83
C GLY A 895 -9.81 16.42 4.36
N PHE A 896 -10.25 16.56 3.10
CA PHE A 896 -10.57 17.86 2.50
C PHE A 896 -11.88 18.50 3.00
N ALA A 897 -12.54 17.93 3.99
CA ALA A 897 -13.89 18.31 4.40
C ALA A 897 -13.98 19.49 5.36
N ALA A 898 -12.90 20.11 5.73
CA ALA A 898 -12.99 21.22 6.68
C ALA A 898 -12.61 22.54 6.05
N ALA A 899 -13.44 23.04 5.16
CA ALA A 899 -13.51 24.49 4.90
C ALA A 899 -13.93 25.29 6.17
N GLU A 900 -14.35 24.60 7.23
CA GLU A 900 -14.90 25.19 8.45
C GLU A 900 -14.10 24.92 9.73
N SER A 901 -12.98 24.17 9.67
CA SER A 901 -12.14 24.01 10.88
C SER A 901 -11.16 25.15 11.02
N PRO A 902 -11.14 25.87 12.17
CA PRO A 902 -10.27 27.03 12.37
C PRO A 902 -8.76 26.70 12.55
N ALA A 903 -8.39 25.42 12.65
CA ALA A 903 -6.98 25.02 12.81
C ALA A 903 -6.41 24.46 11.49
N PRO A 904 -5.26 24.98 11.01
CA PRO A 904 -4.58 24.39 9.86
C PRO A 904 -4.08 22.97 10.22
N ARG A 905 -4.40 22.00 9.36
CA ARG A 905 -4.00 20.59 9.53
C ARG A 905 -2.61 20.38 8.92
N GLU A 906 -1.75 19.65 9.60
CA GLU A 906 -0.40 19.38 9.13
C GLU A 906 -0.41 18.48 7.90
N PHE A 907 0.56 18.71 7.00
CA PHE A 907 0.82 17.77 5.91
C PHE A 907 1.53 16.53 6.43
N VAL A 908 1.07 15.38 5.97
CA VAL A 908 1.73 14.08 6.17
C VAL A 908 2.07 13.52 4.80
N ILE A 909 3.27 13.00 4.64
CA ILE A 909 3.73 12.40 3.40
C ILE A 909 3.64 10.89 3.56
N ASP A 910 2.64 10.28 2.92
CA ASP A 910 2.60 8.84 2.77
C ASP A 910 3.64 8.44 1.73
N ILE A 911 4.59 7.60 2.07
CA ILE A 911 5.72 7.24 1.21
C ILE A 911 6.01 5.75 1.28
N GLU A 912 6.18 5.12 0.11
CA GLU A 912 6.57 3.72 0.03
C GLU A 912 8.03 3.50 0.45
N ASN A 913 8.32 2.31 0.98
CA ASN A 913 9.68 1.84 1.18
C ASN A 913 10.47 1.83 -0.14
N GLY A 914 11.80 2.02 -0.04
CA GLY A 914 12.71 2.01 -1.19
C GLY A 914 13.30 3.39 -1.52
N VAL A 915 12.96 4.42 -0.75
CA VAL A 915 13.70 5.68 -0.73
C VAL A 915 14.87 5.54 0.25
N ALA A 916 16.04 6.06 -0.12
CA ALA A 916 17.24 5.96 0.70
C ALA A 916 17.02 6.54 2.11
N PRO A 917 17.45 5.86 3.18
CA PRO A 917 17.27 6.34 4.55
C PRO A 917 17.88 7.71 4.82
N GLY A 918 19.04 7.99 4.23
CA GLY A 918 19.64 9.32 4.29
C GLY A 918 18.73 10.41 3.71
N VAL A 919 18.01 10.12 2.62
CA VAL A 919 17.00 11.00 2.02
C VAL A 919 15.83 11.20 2.98
N MET A 920 15.32 10.12 3.55
CA MET A 920 14.22 10.17 4.53
C MET A 920 14.60 10.99 5.76
N GLN A 921 15.82 10.83 6.28
CA GLN A 921 16.33 11.61 7.40
C GLN A 921 16.46 13.10 7.06
N GLN A 922 16.98 13.43 5.87
CA GLN A 922 17.07 14.83 5.42
C GLN A 922 15.68 15.47 5.29
N LEU A 923 14.69 14.76 4.77
CA LEU A 923 13.31 15.27 4.71
C LEU A 923 12.74 15.55 6.11
N ARG A 924 12.98 14.66 7.08
CA ARG A 924 12.57 14.92 8.49
C ARG A 924 13.27 16.15 9.06
N THR A 925 14.56 16.33 8.76
CA THR A 925 15.31 17.53 9.17
C THR A 925 14.75 18.80 8.54
N MET A 926 14.25 18.74 7.30
CA MET A 926 13.55 19.84 6.63
C MET A 926 12.13 20.08 7.23
N GLY A 927 11.66 19.25 8.15
CA GLY A 927 10.37 19.38 8.82
C GLY A 927 9.22 18.63 8.16
N HIS A 928 9.48 17.68 7.23
CA HIS A 928 8.44 16.81 6.70
C HIS A 928 8.03 15.76 7.74
N THR A 929 6.74 15.57 7.90
CA THR A 929 6.17 14.41 8.62
C THR A 929 5.98 13.28 7.63
N LEU A 930 6.71 12.17 7.81
CA LEU A 930 6.70 11.03 6.90
C LEU A 930 5.96 9.84 7.52
N ASN A 931 5.04 9.27 6.78
CA ASN A 931 4.39 8.00 7.07
C ASN A 931 4.89 6.96 6.06
N VAL A 932 5.74 6.04 6.51
CA VAL A 932 6.35 5.04 5.63
C VAL A 932 5.42 3.85 5.49
N ILE A 933 5.11 3.49 4.25
CA ILE A 933 4.15 2.44 3.92
C ILE A 933 4.87 1.28 3.23
N SER A 934 4.62 0.04 3.69
CA SER A 934 5.20 -1.15 3.10
C SER A 934 4.68 -1.40 1.68
N LEU A 935 5.56 -1.88 0.78
CA LEU A 935 5.24 -2.24 -0.61
C LEU A 935 4.26 -3.42 -0.75
N LYS A 936 3.97 -4.16 0.32
CA LYS A 936 3.04 -5.29 0.25
C LYS A 936 1.60 -4.82 0.34
N GLY A 937 0.87 -5.17 -0.66
CA GLY A 937 -0.57 -5.00 -0.74
C GLY A 937 -0.96 -4.18 -1.96
N GLU A 938 -1.56 -4.85 -2.91
CA GLU A 938 -2.12 -4.30 -4.15
C GLU A 938 -3.12 -3.16 -3.92
N LEU A 939 -3.53 -2.95 -2.69
CA LEU A 939 -4.63 -2.06 -2.33
C LEU A 939 -4.24 -0.58 -2.20
N ARG A 940 -2.95 -0.20 -2.20
CA ARG A 940 -2.58 0.99 -1.44
C ARG A 940 -2.05 2.18 -2.22
N MET A 941 -1.23 1.96 -3.26
CA MET A 941 -0.37 3.04 -3.76
C MET A 941 -0.68 3.47 -5.16
N GLY A 942 -1.88 3.17 -5.62
CA GLY A 942 -2.25 3.41 -7.00
C GLY A 942 -1.55 2.46 -7.97
N TYR A 943 -2.27 1.97 -8.94
CA TYR A 943 -1.74 1.18 -10.04
C TYR A 943 -1.40 2.11 -11.21
N GLY A 944 -0.35 1.82 -11.97
CA GLY A 944 0.04 2.56 -13.18
C GLY A 944 0.15 1.68 -14.41
N ALA A 945 -0.15 2.26 -15.57
CA ALA A 945 0.10 1.69 -16.89
C ALA A 945 0.83 2.74 -17.73
N ALA A 946 1.91 2.36 -18.41
CA ALA A 946 2.70 3.32 -19.19
C ALA A 946 3.31 2.67 -20.43
N ILE A 947 3.29 3.39 -21.55
CA ILE A 947 3.93 2.99 -22.82
C ILE A 947 4.74 4.16 -23.38
N ALA A 948 6.05 3.98 -23.52
CA ALA A 948 6.89 4.89 -24.27
C ALA A 948 6.77 4.61 -25.78
N ILE A 949 6.67 5.67 -26.57
CA ILE A 949 6.43 5.63 -28.02
C ILE A 949 7.69 6.14 -28.73
N GLY A 950 8.32 5.28 -29.48
CA GLY A 950 9.45 5.57 -30.35
C GLY A 950 9.06 5.53 -31.82
N ALA A 951 10.03 5.82 -32.69
CA ALA A 951 9.81 5.71 -34.13
C ALA A 951 9.71 4.23 -34.57
N GLY A 952 8.52 3.80 -34.94
CA GLY A 952 8.24 2.42 -35.37
C GLY A 952 8.24 1.37 -34.27
N SER A 953 8.35 1.76 -32.99
CA SER A 953 8.32 0.81 -31.88
C SER A 953 7.80 1.43 -30.58
N VAL A 954 7.33 0.59 -29.68
CA VAL A 954 6.87 0.97 -28.36
C VAL A 954 7.48 0.09 -27.29
N THR A 955 7.62 0.63 -26.08
CA THR A 955 8.03 -0.13 -24.88
C THR A 955 6.99 0.08 -23.81
N ALA A 956 6.31 -0.99 -23.40
CA ALA A 956 5.28 -0.98 -22.36
C ALA A 956 5.83 -1.47 -21.03
N GLY A 957 5.45 -0.81 -19.95
CA GLY A 957 5.71 -1.25 -18.57
C GLY A 957 4.44 -1.75 -17.90
N ALA A 958 4.61 -2.63 -16.91
CA ALA A 958 3.54 -3.18 -16.07
C ALA A 958 3.82 -2.91 -14.59
N ASP A 959 2.87 -2.33 -13.89
CA ASP A 959 3.01 -2.02 -12.47
C ASP A 959 2.95 -3.29 -11.61
N PRO A 960 3.92 -3.53 -10.72
CA PRO A 960 3.93 -4.72 -9.86
C PRO A 960 2.90 -4.66 -8.72
N ARG A 961 2.24 -3.53 -8.49
CA ARG A 961 1.28 -3.33 -7.37
C ARG A 961 -0.07 -3.99 -7.58
N ARG A 962 -0.32 -4.53 -8.79
CA ARG A 962 -1.45 -5.40 -9.13
C ARG A 962 -0.98 -6.56 -9.99
N ALA A 963 -1.91 -7.42 -10.40
CA ALA A 963 -1.65 -8.46 -11.39
C ALA A 963 -1.32 -7.91 -12.80
N GLY A 964 -0.85 -6.67 -12.88
CA GLY A 964 -0.58 -5.93 -14.09
C GLY A 964 0.41 -6.62 -15.02
N THR A 965 0.13 -6.55 -16.31
CA THR A 965 0.99 -7.08 -17.36
C THR A 965 1.13 -6.12 -18.53
N ALA A 966 2.24 -6.24 -19.24
CA ALA A 966 2.48 -5.63 -20.53
C ALA A 966 2.54 -6.72 -21.60
N GLY A 967 1.97 -6.45 -22.76
CA GLY A 967 2.03 -7.34 -23.91
C GLY A 967 2.25 -6.55 -25.20
N ALA A 968 2.98 -7.11 -26.15
CA ALA A 968 3.29 -6.43 -27.39
C ALA A 968 3.08 -7.34 -28.60
N VAL A 969 2.82 -6.71 -29.75
CA VAL A 969 2.88 -7.34 -31.07
C VAL A 969 4.30 -7.14 -31.58
N PRO A 970 5.05 -8.19 -31.89
CA PRO A 970 6.40 -8.10 -32.44
C PRO A 970 6.49 -7.18 -33.67
N LYS A 971 7.70 -6.69 -33.95
CA LYS A 971 8.02 -5.89 -35.14
C LYS A 971 7.81 -6.66 -36.41
#